data_336cc51ab6d4a51b0ecffcad77acaf50
#
_entry.id   336cc51ab6d4a51b0ecffcad77acaf50
#
_cell.length_a   1.000
_cell.length_b   1.000
_cell.length_c   1.000
_cell.angle_alpha   90.00
_cell.angle_beta   90.00
_cell.angle_gamma   90.00
#
_symmetry.space_group_name_H-M   'P 1'
#
loop_
_entity.id
_entity.type
_entity.pdbx_description
1 polymer ?
#
loop_
_entity_poly.entity_id
_entity_poly.type
_entity_poly.pdbx_seq_one_letter_code
_entity_poly.pdbx_strand_id
1 'polypeptide(L)'
;MADATNAIHDDGVSPNTMIANLHASRSCLDSVLRSSAVLDVAISGFDGRLSLRLAAITAVYDAVVPLHSQAVAAQALRTRIDRAVSPALSLLRGFSLVRSLQRRLLRLSPSAADPRRLIAYVNCVDSLHDAVAGVAAECEPAVQRLQEAVEFLSRTKATDRLRLYRLSEALAALQALYEDEVDAMRYEGVLDEALLLLQHECESLLLRLKHHAFGESDGLDLISKETDGSNLPHLGSSLQVEALRRMAQTLAANDCLDIAIDIFVTVRYRRAAQALMRLKPEYLRTYAPEDMDAMEWEAVEAAITLWIRHLELAVRMLFAAEKRLCHDVLGGLMGGAVWPECLAKIADRIMAVFFCFGEGVARSSKQPQKLFKLLDMFDALDRMWPDLAAVFDGEAGGDFRARFRELQKLVVHAAATAFWEFGLRIEGLQDGAPPPADGSVPKVVRYALQYLKCLTTAAYAGPMGRVLRTERTWRPELLSRPPEADGDQGLLGDAVRSILEALQRNVEAQRSRYGKKDRVLPHVMATNAYWYMYTRTRGTEVAMLVGEDTMKARYKSAAEQAAFAYQDAAWGSLVKLLDRGEAAGTARATTEEFMRGFDDNLRKHKSVYCIRDADLREQIGEAVAKAVVPAYAAFPHANAGASDGRAFPPPDSIRGLILQLFDAGREEGRKEAEGEGSSKGERERHRRRAEGSWSSEAPSRRKSQPNK
;
A
#
# COMPACT_ATOMS: atom_id res chain seq x y z
N MET A 1 26.98 23.31 -49.85
CA MET A 1 26.51 24.67 -49.52
C MET A 1 25.84 24.62 -48.21
N ALA A 2 26.56 24.99 -47.25
CA ALA A 2 26.48 26.17 -46.36
C ALA A 2 25.45 25.91 -45.26
N ASP A 3 25.91 25.73 -44.13
CA ASP A 3 26.17 26.57 -42.95
C ASP A 3 24.92 26.84 -42.10
N ALA A 4 24.98 26.38 -40.92
CA ALA A 4 24.62 27.18 -39.73
C ALA A 4 25.20 26.51 -38.46
N THR A 5 26.16 27.21 -37.96
CA THR A 5 26.89 27.06 -36.70
C THR A 5 26.03 27.33 -35.45
N ASN A 6 26.38 26.63 -34.40
CA ASN A 6 26.49 27.07 -33.00
C ASN A 6 25.26 27.52 -32.20
N ALA A 7 24.98 26.80 -31.17
CA ALA A 7 24.94 27.33 -29.81
C ALA A 7 25.22 26.21 -28.79
N ILE A 8 26.38 26.29 -28.22
CA ILE A 8 26.81 25.56 -27.03
C ILE A 8 26.02 26.14 -25.85
N HIS A 9 25.30 25.30 -25.14
CA HIS A 9 24.98 25.57 -23.74
C HIS A 9 25.52 24.39 -22.89
N ASP A 10 26.50 24.78 -22.12
CA ASP A 10 27.22 24.04 -21.12
C ASP A 10 26.28 23.76 -19.94
N ASP A 11 25.89 22.53 -19.77
CA ASP A 11 25.35 22.05 -18.50
C ASP A 11 26.21 20.87 -18.05
N GLY A 12 26.95 21.14 -16.98
CA GLY A 12 27.98 20.30 -16.37
C GLY A 12 27.51 18.91 -15.96
N VAL A 13 27.57 18.02 -16.91
CA VAL A 13 27.46 16.59 -16.61
C VAL A 13 28.82 16.10 -16.13
N SER A 14 28.88 15.65 -14.88
CA SER A 14 30.07 15.10 -14.27
C SER A 14 30.77 14.09 -15.19
N PRO A 15 32.10 14.17 -15.33
CA PRO A 15 32.87 13.27 -16.20
C PRO A 15 32.61 11.78 -15.95
N ASN A 16 32.25 11.41 -14.74
CA ASN A 16 31.94 10.03 -14.35
C ASN A 16 30.61 9.52 -14.94
N THR A 17 29.62 10.38 -15.12
CA THR A 17 28.33 9.99 -15.78
C THR A 17 28.50 9.88 -17.31
N MET A 18 29.31 10.68 -17.91
CA MET A 18 29.65 10.53 -19.34
C MET A 18 30.43 9.23 -19.61
N ILE A 19 31.38 8.90 -18.75
CA ILE A 19 32.15 7.64 -18.84
C ILE A 19 31.23 6.43 -18.65
N ALA A 20 30.32 6.47 -17.68
CA ALA A 20 29.34 5.40 -17.44
C ALA A 20 28.39 5.23 -18.64
N ASN A 21 27.91 6.30 -19.23
CA ASN A 21 27.06 6.26 -20.42
C ASN A 21 27.82 5.76 -21.66
N LEU A 22 29.10 6.13 -21.81
CA LEU A 22 29.96 5.59 -22.86
C LEU A 22 30.23 4.09 -22.68
N HIS A 23 30.43 3.61 -21.43
CA HIS A 23 30.57 2.18 -21.16
C HIS A 23 29.26 1.42 -21.42
N ALA A 24 28.10 1.97 -21.05
CA ALA A 24 26.81 1.38 -21.36
C ALA A 24 26.55 1.32 -22.88
N SER A 25 26.85 2.40 -23.61
CA SER A 25 26.74 2.45 -25.07
C SER A 25 27.70 1.48 -25.76
N ARG A 26 28.92 1.36 -25.27
CA ARG A 26 29.91 0.38 -25.76
C ARG A 26 29.43 -1.05 -25.51
N SER A 27 28.90 -1.36 -24.32
CA SER A 27 28.34 -2.67 -24.01
C SER A 27 27.14 -3.02 -24.89
N CYS A 28 26.29 -2.05 -25.19
CA CYS A 28 25.17 -2.23 -26.12
C CYS A 28 25.66 -2.48 -27.56
N LEU A 29 26.64 -1.70 -28.03
CA LEU A 29 27.27 -1.89 -29.32
C LEU A 29 27.96 -3.27 -29.45
N ASP A 30 28.69 -3.69 -28.42
CA ASP A 30 29.32 -5.03 -28.38
C ASP A 30 28.28 -6.17 -28.34
N SER A 31 27.12 -5.95 -27.78
CA SER A 31 25.99 -6.90 -27.83
C SER A 31 25.38 -6.98 -29.23
N VAL A 32 25.16 -5.84 -29.87
CA VAL A 32 24.65 -5.76 -31.25
C VAL A 32 25.64 -6.38 -32.22
N LEU A 33 26.94 -6.10 -32.08
CA LEU A 33 28.00 -6.68 -32.92
C LEU A 33 28.07 -8.19 -32.74
N ARG A 34 27.95 -8.71 -31.50
CA ARG A 34 27.90 -10.17 -31.26
C ARG A 34 26.66 -10.82 -31.89
N SER A 35 25.50 -10.18 -31.77
CA SER A 35 24.27 -10.67 -32.41
C SER A 35 24.35 -10.63 -33.93
N SER A 36 24.94 -9.58 -34.50
CA SER A 36 25.20 -9.48 -35.94
C SER A 36 26.17 -10.56 -36.43
N ALA A 37 27.25 -10.81 -35.68
CA ALA A 37 28.21 -11.86 -36.01
C ALA A 37 27.58 -13.26 -35.97
N VAL A 38 26.71 -13.53 -35.00
CA VAL A 38 25.95 -14.81 -34.92
C VAL A 38 24.97 -14.94 -36.07
N LEU A 39 24.30 -13.85 -36.47
CA LEU A 39 23.43 -13.82 -37.66
C LEU A 39 24.21 -14.03 -38.95
N ASP A 40 25.37 -13.42 -39.10
CA ASP A 40 26.24 -13.60 -40.28
C ASP A 40 26.73 -15.06 -40.44
N VAL A 41 27.14 -15.67 -39.33
CA VAL A 41 27.51 -17.11 -39.32
C VAL A 41 26.30 -17.99 -39.63
N ALA A 42 25.11 -17.67 -39.12
CA ALA A 42 23.90 -18.42 -39.45
C ALA A 42 23.49 -18.27 -40.91
N ILE A 43 23.55 -17.05 -41.48
CA ILE A 43 23.25 -16.76 -42.88
C ILE A 43 24.26 -17.45 -43.80
N SER A 44 25.57 -17.36 -43.49
CA SER A 44 26.62 -18.02 -44.23
C SER A 44 26.49 -19.55 -44.20
N GLY A 45 26.08 -20.09 -43.03
CA GLY A 45 25.76 -21.51 -42.88
C GLY A 45 24.51 -21.95 -43.65
N PHE A 46 23.53 -21.03 -43.83
CA PHE A 46 22.36 -21.28 -44.68
C PHE A 46 22.70 -21.26 -46.16
N ASP A 47 23.49 -20.29 -46.60
CA ASP A 47 23.92 -20.11 -47.99
C ASP A 47 24.78 -21.29 -48.44
N GLY A 48 25.72 -21.74 -47.60
CA GLY A 48 26.53 -22.94 -47.88
C GLY A 48 25.69 -24.22 -48.04
N ARG A 49 24.64 -24.39 -47.20
CA ARG A 49 23.71 -25.53 -47.31
C ARG A 49 22.80 -25.44 -48.53
N LEU A 50 22.38 -24.23 -48.91
CA LEU A 50 21.58 -24.00 -50.11
C LEU A 50 22.40 -24.27 -51.37
N SER A 51 23.65 -23.81 -51.42
CA SER A 51 24.57 -24.03 -52.53
C SER A 51 24.91 -25.51 -52.72
N LEU A 52 25.15 -26.26 -51.63
CA LEU A 52 25.36 -27.71 -51.66
C LEU A 52 24.13 -28.49 -52.14
N ARG A 53 22.91 -28.05 -51.72
CA ARG A 53 21.66 -28.66 -52.20
C ARG A 53 21.40 -28.35 -53.69
N LEU A 54 21.66 -27.13 -54.10
CA LEU A 54 21.57 -26.75 -55.54
C LEU A 54 22.53 -27.54 -56.37
N ALA A 55 23.78 -27.67 -55.97
CA ALA A 55 24.79 -28.49 -56.68
C ALA A 55 24.39 -29.98 -56.74
N ALA A 56 23.83 -30.52 -55.63
CA ALA A 56 23.35 -31.91 -55.63
C ALA A 56 22.12 -32.11 -56.55
N ILE A 57 21.20 -31.12 -56.58
CA ILE A 57 20.04 -31.15 -57.48
C ILE A 57 20.47 -31.05 -58.96
N THR A 58 21.47 -30.21 -59.29
CA THR A 58 21.98 -30.06 -60.66
C THR A 58 22.66 -31.32 -61.10
N ALA A 59 23.49 -31.96 -60.29
CA ALA A 59 24.16 -33.25 -60.61
C ALA A 59 23.17 -34.41 -60.83
N VAL A 60 22.07 -34.43 -60.03
CA VAL A 60 20.97 -35.40 -60.19
C VAL A 60 20.23 -35.16 -61.53
N TYR A 61 19.99 -33.88 -61.85
CA TYR A 61 19.31 -33.50 -63.08
C TYR A 61 20.10 -33.95 -64.33
N ASP A 62 21.43 -33.70 -64.40
CA ASP A 62 22.28 -34.06 -65.49
C ASP A 62 22.47 -35.57 -65.63
N ALA A 63 22.40 -36.35 -64.56
CA ALA A 63 22.48 -37.82 -64.61
C ALA A 63 21.18 -38.49 -65.10
N VAL A 64 20.03 -37.79 -64.89
CA VAL A 64 18.72 -38.37 -65.26
C VAL A 64 18.24 -37.97 -66.65
N VAL A 65 18.79 -36.90 -67.28
CA VAL A 65 18.40 -36.39 -68.59
C VAL A 65 18.51 -37.46 -69.74
N PRO A 66 19.54 -38.35 -69.80
CA PRO A 66 19.61 -39.34 -70.85
C PRO A 66 18.61 -40.50 -70.75
N LEU A 67 18.07 -40.76 -69.54
CA LEU A 67 17.06 -41.80 -69.26
C LEU A 67 15.61 -41.35 -69.48
N HIS A 68 15.43 -40.07 -69.69
CA HIS A 68 14.13 -39.43 -69.70
C HIS A 68 13.22 -39.71 -70.87
N SER A 69 13.79 -39.91 -72.08
CA SER A 69 12.98 -40.01 -73.31
C SER A 69 12.22 -41.33 -73.45
N GLN A 70 12.76 -42.47 -72.97
CA GLN A 70 12.08 -43.76 -73.01
C GLN A 70 11.16 -44.04 -71.84
N ALA A 71 11.42 -43.44 -70.68
CA ALA A 71 10.58 -43.57 -69.49
C ALA A 71 9.32 -42.64 -69.50
N VAL A 72 9.39 -41.54 -70.28
CA VAL A 72 8.37 -40.46 -70.26
C VAL A 72 7.00 -40.95 -70.72
N ALA A 73 6.88 -41.77 -71.75
CA ALA A 73 5.56 -42.20 -72.22
C ALA A 73 4.92 -43.26 -71.30
N ALA A 74 5.69 -44.23 -70.80
CA ALA A 74 5.19 -45.22 -69.83
C ALA A 74 4.96 -44.61 -68.45
N GLN A 75 5.84 -43.66 -68.08
CA GLN A 75 5.77 -42.96 -66.83
C GLN A 75 4.60 -41.89 -66.80
N ALA A 76 4.27 -41.32 -67.97
CA ALA A 76 3.14 -40.38 -68.08
C ALA A 76 1.79 -41.04 -67.74
N LEU A 77 1.57 -42.25 -68.24
CA LEU A 77 0.37 -43.00 -67.92
C LEU A 77 0.38 -43.47 -66.44
N ARG A 78 1.54 -43.99 -66.01
CA ARG A 78 1.71 -44.41 -64.63
C ARG A 78 1.57 -43.24 -63.65
N THR A 79 2.23 -42.11 -63.95
CA THR A 79 2.10 -40.88 -63.10
C THR A 79 0.70 -40.32 -63.11
N ARG A 80 -0.07 -40.49 -64.19
CA ARG A 80 -1.46 -40.02 -64.22
C ARG A 80 -2.38 -40.88 -63.35
N ILE A 81 -2.17 -42.19 -63.35
CA ILE A 81 -2.88 -43.12 -62.47
C ILE A 81 -2.46 -42.91 -61.04
N ASP A 82 -1.13 -42.83 -60.82
CA ASP A 82 -0.58 -42.62 -59.47
C ASP A 82 -1.04 -41.23 -58.83
N ARG A 83 -1.12 -40.18 -59.67
CA ARG A 83 -1.66 -38.87 -59.27
C ARG A 83 -3.14 -38.92 -58.88
N ALA A 84 -3.90 -39.82 -59.43
CA ALA A 84 -5.30 -40.01 -59.11
C ALA A 84 -5.50 -40.97 -57.92
N VAL A 85 -4.70 -42.04 -57.87
CA VAL A 85 -4.81 -43.06 -56.83
C VAL A 85 -4.09 -42.65 -55.52
N SER A 86 -2.99 -41.93 -55.62
CA SER A 86 -2.23 -41.50 -54.42
C SER A 86 -3.04 -40.66 -53.44
N PRO A 87 -3.82 -39.60 -53.85
CA PRO A 87 -4.71 -38.89 -52.97
C PRO A 87 -5.79 -39.77 -52.35
N ALA A 88 -6.37 -40.68 -53.12
CA ALA A 88 -7.40 -41.61 -52.62
C ALA A 88 -6.83 -42.56 -51.53
N LEU A 89 -5.59 -43.04 -51.71
CA LEU A 89 -4.92 -43.85 -50.69
C LEU A 89 -4.53 -43.04 -49.47
N SER A 90 -4.11 -41.78 -49.66
CA SER A 90 -3.88 -40.83 -48.53
C SER A 90 -5.15 -40.64 -47.72
N LEU A 91 -6.28 -40.41 -48.39
CA LEU A 91 -7.59 -40.24 -47.77
C LEU A 91 -8.02 -41.50 -46.97
N LEU A 92 -7.90 -42.69 -47.55
CA LEU A 92 -8.21 -43.95 -46.85
C LEU A 92 -7.33 -44.15 -45.58
N ARG A 93 -6.04 -43.74 -45.66
CA ARG A 93 -5.17 -43.72 -44.46
C ARG A 93 -5.67 -42.71 -43.46
N GLY A 94 -6.11 -41.51 -43.89
CA GLY A 94 -6.71 -40.50 -43.05
C GLY A 94 -7.93 -41.05 -42.29
N PHE A 95 -8.89 -41.65 -42.99
CA PHE A 95 -10.06 -42.28 -42.36
C PHE A 95 -9.66 -43.39 -41.35
N SER A 96 -8.68 -44.23 -41.73
CA SER A 96 -8.22 -45.28 -40.80
C SER A 96 -7.58 -44.69 -39.53
N LEU A 97 -6.86 -43.58 -39.68
CA LEU A 97 -6.24 -42.86 -38.57
C LEU A 97 -7.34 -42.25 -37.69
N VAL A 98 -8.30 -41.53 -38.27
CA VAL A 98 -9.44 -40.94 -37.52
C VAL A 98 -10.17 -42.03 -36.69
N ARG A 99 -10.53 -43.16 -37.29
CA ARG A 99 -11.16 -44.28 -36.58
C ARG A 99 -10.29 -44.87 -35.46
N SER A 100 -8.97 -44.92 -35.68
CA SER A 100 -8.03 -45.42 -34.67
C SER A 100 -7.93 -44.45 -33.48
N LEU A 101 -7.88 -43.11 -33.76
CA LEU A 101 -7.83 -42.06 -32.76
C LEU A 101 -9.14 -41.99 -31.98
N GLN A 102 -10.31 -42.09 -32.63
CA GLN A 102 -11.60 -42.17 -31.99
C GLN A 102 -11.68 -43.36 -31.00
N ARG A 103 -11.26 -44.58 -31.43
CA ARG A 103 -11.22 -45.74 -30.51
C ARG A 103 -10.23 -45.55 -29.36
N ARG A 104 -9.11 -44.85 -29.60
CA ARG A 104 -8.15 -44.50 -28.53
C ARG A 104 -8.74 -43.50 -27.57
N LEU A 105 -9.43 -42.46 -28.08
CA LEU A 105 -10.11 -41.42 -27.24
C LEU A 105 -11.14 -42.06 -26.33
N LEU A 106 -11.99 -42.95 -26.82
CA LEU A 106 -13.00 -43.68 -26.03
C LEU A 106 -12.40 -44.60 -24.95
N ARG A 107 -11.16 -45.04 -25.10
CA ARG A 107 -10.44 -45.84 -24.11
C ARG A 107 -9.73 -45.00 -23.05
N LEU A 108 -9.38 -43.76 -23.39
CA LEU A 108 -8.76 -42.84 -22.47
C LEU A 108 -9.82 -42.23 -21.58
N SER A 109 -9.72 -42.45 -20.25
CA SER A 109 -10.54 -41.75 -19.27
C SER A 109 -9.69 -40.60 -18.69
N PRO A 110 -9.92 -39.36 -19.09
CA PRO A 110 -9.21 -38.22 -18.51
C PRO A 110 -9.59 -38.08 -17.05
N SER A 111 -8.66 -37.63 -16.23
CA SER A 111 -8.93 -37.37 -14.81
C SER A 111 -8.02 -36.25 -14.32
N ALA A 112 -8.60 -35.23 -13.69
CA ALA A 112 -7.88 -34.15 -13.02
C ALA A 112 -6.92 -34.65 -11.91
N ALA A 113 -7.06 -35.92 -11.48
CA ALA A 113 -6.14 -36.55 -10.53
C ALA A 113 -4.82 -36.98 -11.17
N ASP A 114 -4.80 -37.27 -12.49
CA ASP A 114 -3.61 -37.71 -13.22
C ASP A 114 -3.33 -36.79 -14.42
N PRO A 115 -2.48 -35.77 -14.23
CA PRO A 115 -2.14 -34.81 -15.28
C PRO A 115 -1.51 -35.47 -16.53
N ARG A 116 -0.82 -36.63 -16.37
CA ARG A 116 -0.21 -37.32 -17.49
C ARG A 116 -1.26 -37.94 -18.42
N ARG A 117 -2.32 -38.49 -17.83
CA ARG A 117 -3.46 -38.99 -18.61
C ARG A 117 -4.22 -37.88 -19.31
N LEU A 118 -4.37 -36.73 -18.64
CA LEU A 118 -4.96 -35.54 -19.26
C LEU A 118 -4.15 -35.09 -20.49
N ILE A 119 -2.84 -34.96 -20.38
CA ILE A 119 -1.97 -34.59 -21.51
C ILE A 119 -2.08 -35.63 -22.65
N ALA A 120 -2.13 -36.91 -22.31
CA ALA A 120 -2.29 -37.95 -23.34
C ALA A 120 -3.66 -37.87 -24.03
N TYR A 121 -4.72 -37.51 -23.29
CA TYR A 121 -6.06 -37.29 -23.84
C TYR A 121 -6.09 -36.06 -24.75
N VAL A 122 -5.56 -34.91 -24.30
CA VAL A 122 -5.45 -33.67 -25.07
C VAL A 122 -4.72 -33.91 -26.40
N ASN A 123 -3.53 -34.57 -26.36
CA ASN A 123 -2.78 -34.91 -27.58
C ASN A 123 -3.58 -35.81 -28.52
N CYS A 124 -4.47 -36.66 -28.01
CA CYS A 124 -5.33 -37.49 -28.79
C CYS A 124 -6.44 -36.68 -29.47
N VAL A 125 -7.00 -35.68 -28.76
CA VAL A 125 -8.00 -34.74 -29.29
C VAL A 125 -7.38 -33.87 -30.39
N ASP A 126 -6.21 -33.28 -30.14
CA ASP A 126 -5.49 -32.49 -31.18
C ASP A 126 -5.21 -33.30 -32.43
N SER A 127 -4.68 -34.54 -32.26
CA SER A 127 -4.41 -35.43 -33.39
C SER A 127 -5.70 -35.82 -34.11
N LEU A 128 -6.83 -35.97 -33.41
CA LEU A 128 -8.12 -36.28 -34.04
C LEU A 128 -8.63 -35.07 -34.81
N HIS A 129 -8.55 -33.88 -34.27
CA HIS A 129 -8.91 -32.63 -34.94
C HIS A 129 -8.12 -32.44 -36.24
N ASP A 130 -6.79 -32.53 -36.15
CA ASP A 130 -5.91 -32.43 -37.34
C ASP A 130 -6.22 -33.49 -38.40
N ALA A 131 -6.48 -34.71 -37.97
CA ALA A 131 -6.79 -35.80 -38.89
C ALA A 131 -8.17 -35.61 -39.56
N VAL A 132 -9.19 -35.12 -38.81
CA VAL A 132 -10.53 -34.81 -39.34
C VAL A 132 -10.45 -33.63 -40.32
N ALA A 133 -9.74 -32.57 -39.96
CA ALA A 133 -9.52 -31.41 -40.82
C ALA A 133 -8.78 -31.79 -42.10
N GLY A 134 -7.76 -32.64 -41.98
CA GLY A 134 -7.00 -33.18 -43.15
C GLY A 134 -7.89 -34.01 -44.06
N VAL A 135 -8.73 -34.89 -43.50
CA VAL A 135 -9.68 -35.70 -44.30
C VAL A 135 -10.69 -34.80 -44.98
N ALA A 136 -11.29 -33.82 -44.27
CA ALA A 136 -12.25 -32.88 -44.83
C ALA A 136 -11.67 -32.07 -45.99
N ALA A 137 -10.45 -31.56 -45.85
CA ALA A 137 -9.78 -30.76 -46.86
C ALA A 137 -9.38 -31.57 -48.13
N GLU A 138 -8.99 -32.83 -47.94
CA GLU A 138 -8.50 -33.67 -49.06
C GLU A 138 -9.61 -34.50 -49.74
N CYS A 139 -10.80 -34.63 -49.12
CA CYS A 139 -11.82 -35.57 -49.53
C CYS A 139 -12.38 -35.21 -50.94
N GLU A 140 -12.95 -34.02 -51.07
CA GLU A 140 -13.56 -33.58 -52.34
C GLU A 140 -12.54 -33.53 -53.49
N PRO A 141 -11.35 -32.94 -53.32
CA PRO A 141 -10.31 -32.96 -54.37
C PRO A 141 -9.84 -34.35 -54.75
N ALA A 142 -9.80 -35.31 -53.84
CA ALA A 142 -9.39 -36.67 -54.12
C ALA A 142 -10.41 -37.44 -54.94
N VAL A 143 -11.70 -37.32 -54.56
CA VAL A 143 -12.85 -37.90 -55.30
C VAL A 143 -12.90 -37.34 -56.69
N GLN A 144 -12.83 -36.02 -56.86
CA GLN A 144 -12.87 -35.34 -58.14
C GLN A 144 -11.72 -35.78 -59.05
N ARG A 145 -10.45 -35.85 -58.56
CA ARG A 145 -9.30 -36.32 -59.35
C ARG A 145 -9.42 -37.77 -59.78
N LEU A 146 -9.96 -38.63 -58.93
CA LEU A 146 -10.18 -40.02 -59.25
C LEU A 146 -11.27 -40.17 -60.29
N GLN A 147 -12.36 -39.39 -60.18
CA GLN A 147 -13.46 -39.32 -61.16
C GLN A 147 -12.93 -38.85 -62.54
N GLU A 148 -12.18 -37.75 -62.59
CA GLU A 148 -11.57 -37.24 -63.83
C GLU A 148 -10.63 -38.29 -64.47
N ALA A 149 -9.87 -39.04 -63.65
CA ALA A 149 -9.02 -40.07 -64.14
C ALA A 149 -9.79 -41.29 -64.77
N VAL A 150 -10.86 -41.72 -64.10
CA VAL A 150 -11.75 -42.78 -64.57
C VAL A 150 -12.43 -42.36 -65.83
N GLU A 151 -12.97 -41.14 -65.96
CA GLU A 151 -13.52 -40.64 -67.20
C GLU A 151 -12.56 -40.51 -68.30
N PHE A 152 -11.32 -40.03 -68.09
CA PHE A 152 -10.27 -39.96 -69.11
C PHE A 152 -9.89 -41.31 -69.57
N LEU A 153 -9.65 -42.29 -68.69
CA LEU A 153 -9.27 -43.65 -69.05
C LEU A 153 -10.38 -44.39 -69.79
N SER A 154 -11.63 -44.11 -69.44
CA SER A 154 -12.79 -44.67 -70.17
C SER A 154 -12.90 -44.13 -71.59
N ARG A 155 -12.65 -42.84 -71.80
CA ARG A 155 -12.68 -42.20 -73.17
C ARG A 155 -11.51 -42.62 -74.06
N THR A 156 -10.29 -42.68 -73.47
CA THR A 156 -9.06 -42.89 -74.21
C THR A 156 -8.74 -44.36 -74.45
N LYS A 157 -9.43 -45.32 -73.80
CA LYS A 157 -9.13 -46.76 -73.83
C LYS A 157 -7.64 -47.08 -73.59
N ALA A 158 -6.94 -46.23 -72.83
CA ALA A 158 -5.50 -46.27 -72.56
C ALA A 158 -5.10 -47.38 -71.58
N THR A 159 -6.08 -48.00 -70.90
CA THR A 159 -5.85 -49.08 -69.96
C THR A 159 -6.77 -50.27 -70.20
N ASP A 160 -6.48 -51.43 -69.58
CA ASP A 160 -7.30 -52.64 -69.75
C ASP A 160 -8.66 -52.47 -68.99
N ARG A 161 -9.70 -53.25 -69.39
CA ARG A 161 -11.05 -53.16 -68.82
C ARG A 161 -11.05 -53.53 -67.33
N LEU A 162 -10.18 -54.42 -66.89
CA LEU A 162 -10.12 -54.85 -65.49
C LEU A 162 -9.60 -53.75 -64.59
N ARG A 163 -8.60 -52.98 -65.01
CA ARG A 163 -8.13 -51.81 -64.20
C ARG A 163 -9.13 -50.71 -64.17
N LEU A 164 -9.81 -50.42 -65.27
CA LEU A 164 -10.89 -49.42 -65.30
C LEU A 164 -12.01 -49.80 -64.36
N TYR A 165 -12.45 -51.06 -64.37
CA TYR A 165 -13.50 -51.57 -63.46
C TYR A 165 -13.09 -51.41 -61.99
N ARG A 166 -11.84 -51.79 -61.60
CA ARG A 166 -11.34 -51.63 -60.25
C ARG A 166 -11.22 -50.18 -59.81
N LEU A 167 -10.89 -49.28 -60.73
CA LEU A 167 -10.85 -47.83 -60.42
C LEU A 167 -12.26 -47.26 -60.28
N SER A 168 -13.23 -47.69 -61.06
CA SER A 168 -14.62 -47.26 -60.90
C SER A 168 -15.26 -47.84 -59.63
N GLU A 169 -14.95 -49.07 -59.25
CA GLU A 169 -15.37 -49.66 -57.98
C GLU A 169 -14.74 -48.95 -56.79
N ALA A 170 -13.44 -48.59 -56.87
CA ALA A 170 -12.79 -47.79 -55.85
C ALA A 170 -13.37 -46.38 -55.72
N LEU A 171 -13.75 -45.74 -56.82
CA LEU A 171 -14.42 -44.45 -56.82
C LEU A 171 -15.80 -44.52 -56.11
N ALA A 172 -16.63 -45.54 -56.50
CA ALA A 172 -17.93 -45.74 -55.86
C ALA A 172 -17.82 -46.02 -54.36
N ALA A 173 -16.82 -46.83 -53.95
CA ALA A 173 -16.55 -47.09 -52.53
C ALA A 173 -16.07 -45.84 -51.80
N LEU A 174 -15.26 -44.99 -52.44
CA LEU A 174 -14.80 -43.75 -51.85
C LEU A 174 -15.91 -42.71 -51.71
N GLN A 175 -16.80 -42.63 -52.70
CA GLN A 175 -18.01 -41.76 -52.64
C GLN A 175 -18.97 -42.22 -51.56
N ALA A 176 -19.21 -43.51 -51.42
CA ALA A 176 -20.04 -44.06 -50.37
C ALA A 176 -19.44 -43.81 -48.93
N LEU A 177 -18.10 -43.92 -48.79
CA LEU A 177 -17.42 -43.58 -47.55
C LEU A 177 -17.52 -42.08 -47.23
N TYR A 178 -17.46 -41.24 -48.25
CA TYR A 178 -17.60 -39.78 -48.11
C TYR A 178 -19.01 -39.43 -47.61
N GLU A 179 -20.06 -39.96 -48.28
CA GLU A 179 -21.44 -39.73 -47.90
C GLU A 179 -21.77 -40.25 -46.48
N ASP A 180 -21.21 -41.42 -46.09
CA ASP A 180 -21.49 -42.07 -44.82
C ASP A 180 -20.77 -41.39 -43.61
N GLU A 181 -19.57 -40.85 -43.81
CA GLU A 181 -18.70 -40.36 -42.73
C GLU A 181 -18.59 -38.82 -42.65
N VAL A 182 -18.74 -38.08 -43.76
CA VAL A 182 -18.65 -36.61 -43.82
C VAL A 182 -20.04 -35.97 -43.71
N ASP A 183 -21.04 -36.51 -44.44
CA ASP A 183 -22.41 -35.95 -44.39
C ASP A 183 -23.10 -36.21 -43.00
N ALA A 184 -22.70 -37.21 -42.26
CA ALA A 184 -23.33 -37.58 -41.01
C ALA A 184 -22.85 -36.76 -39.82
N MET A 185 -22.01 -35.71 -39.94
CA MET A 185 -21.41 -34.92 -38.83
C MET A 185 -20.86 -35.82 -37.67
N ARG A 186 -20.53 -37.05 -37.99
CA ARG A 186 -20.24 -38.12 -37.02
C ARG A 186 -19.00 -37.84 -36.20
N TYR A 187 -18.03 -37.16 -36.81
CA TYR A 187 -16.78 -36.83 -36.13
C TYR A 187 -16.86 -35.55 -35.33
N GLU A 188 -17.71 -34.61 -35.74
CA GLU A 188 -17.96 -33.39 -34.99
C GLU A 188 -18.58 -33.69 -33.64
N GLY A 189 -19.61 -34.53 -33.55
CA GLY A 189 -20.23 -34.91 -32.28
C GLY A 189 -19.27 -35.60 -31.31
N VAL A 190 -18.30 -36.42 -31.79
CA VAL A 190 -17.29 -37.03 -30.91
C VAL A 190 -16.28 -35.99 -30.44
N LEU A 191 -15.92 -35.03 -31.29
CA LEU A 191 -15.00 -33.96 -30.94
C LEU A 191 -15.65 -33.01 -29.91
N ASP A 192 -16.92 -32.64 -30.11
CA ASP A 192 -17.70 -31.83 -29.19
C ASP A 192 -17.83 -32.48 -27.81
N GLU A 193 -18.13 -33.79 -27.75
CA GLU A 193 -18.18 -34.53 -26.49
C GLU A 193 -16.81 -34.54 -25.80
N ALA A 194 -15.73 -34.70 -26.54
CA ALA A 194 -14.38 -34.67 -26.02
C ALA A 194 -14.00 -33.27 -25.49
N LEU A 195 -14.40 -32.19 -26.18
CA LEU A 195 -14.16 -30.82 -25.77
C LEU A 195 -14.96 -30.47 -24.51
N LEU A 196 -16.22 -30.92 -24.40
CA LEU A 196 -17.02 -30.76 -23.17
C LEU A 196 -16.37 -31.47 -21.98
N LEU A 197 -15.83 -32.66 -22.20
CA LEU A 197 -15.12 -33.39 -21.17
C LEU A 197 -13.82 -32.67 -20.75
N LEU A 198 -13.09 -32.11 -21.70
CA LEU A 198 -11.90 -31.27 -21.42
C LEU A 198 -12.27 -30.02 -20.61
N GLN A 199 -13.38 -29.35 -20.90
CA GLN A 199 -13.88 -28.20 -20.13
C GLN A 199 -14.14 -28.61 -18.67
N HIS A 200 -14.82 -29.73 -18.46
CA HIS A 200 -15.11 -30.25 -17.11
C HIS A 200 -13.83 -30.61 -16.34
N GLU A 201 -12.89 -31.32 -16.99
CA GLU A 201 -11.63 -31.70 -16.35
C GLU A 201 -10.72 -30.48 -16.11
N CYS A 202 -10.78 -29.46 -16.97
CA CYS A 202 -10.11 -28.16 -16.76
C CYS A 202 -10.63 -27.48 -15.50
N GLU A 203 -11.96 -27.36 -15.36
CA GLU A 203 -12.58 -26.83 -14.14
C GLU A 203 -12.15 -27.62 -12.91
N SER A 204 -12.22 -28.93 -12.98
CA SER A 204 -11.87 -29.84 -11.90
C SER A 204 -10.40 -29.70 -11.48
N LEU A 205 -9.48 -29.58 -12.45
CA LEU A 205 -8.05 -29.38 -12.18
C LEU A 205 -7.78 -27.99 -11.56
N LEU A 206 -8.38 -26.93 -12.09
CA LEU A 206 -8.28 -25.57 -11.54
C LEU A 206 -8.82 -25.51 -10.10
N LEU A 207 -9.89 -26.24 -9.79
CA LEU A 207 -10.43 -26.36 -8.44
C LEU A 207 -9.46 -27.04 -7.45
N ARG A 208 -8.56 -27.87 -7.90
CA ARG A 208 -7.54 -28.53 -7.06
C ARG A 208 -6.38 -27.62 -6.71
N LEU A 209 -6.11 -26.61 -7.52
CA LEU A 209 -5.02 -25.64 -7.27
C LEU A 209 -5.42 -24.65 -6.18
N LYS A 210 -5.03 -24.96 -4.93
CA LYS A 210 -5.36 -24.15 -3.75
C LYS A 210 -4.17 -23.30 -3.31
N HIS A 211 -4.47 -22.15 -2.73
CA HIS A 211 -3.49 -21.33 -2.02
C HIS A 211 -3.25 -21.93 -0.63
N HIS A 212 -2.22 -22.74 -0.45
CA HIS A 212 -1.92 -23.43 0.81
C HIS A 212 -1.35 -22.49 1.89
N ALA A 213 -0.62 -21.46 1.49
CA ALA A 213 0.02 -20.51 2.42
C ALA A 213 -0.96 -19.61 3.21
N PHE A 214 -2.25 -19.61 2.85
CA PHE A 214 -3.26 -18.80 3.52
C PHE A 214 -3.98 -19.63 4.59
N GLY A 215 -3.76 -19.30 5.87
CA GLY A 215 -4.54 -19.87 6.99
C GLY A 215 -3.80 -20.78 7.96
N GLU A 216 -2.53 -21.07 7.76
CA GLU A 216 -1.66 -21.60 8.80
C GLU A 216 -0.96 -20.43 9.50
N SER A 217 -0.86 -20.49 10.84
CA SER A 217 -0.30 -19.44 11.69
C SER A 217 1.14 -19.03 11.34
N ASP A 218 1.82 -19.81 10.52
CA ASP A 218 3.19 -19.58 10.05
C ASP A 218 3.31 -18.74 8.76
N GLY A 219 2.20 -18.41 8.10
CA GLY A 219 2.21 -17.54 6.90
C GLY A 219 2.74 -16.13 7.17
N LEU A 220 2.87 -15.77 8.44
CA LEU A 220 3.40 -14.49 8.92
C LEU A 220 4.92 -14.42 8.98
N ASP A 221 5.56 -15.55 9.28
CA ASP A 221 7.03 -15.62 9.32
C ASP A 221 7.64 -15.69 7.91
N LEU A 222 6.82 -15.95 6.88
CA LEU A 222 7.27 -15.98 5.49
C LEU A 222 7.45 -14.58 4.88
N ILE A 223 6.75 -13.56 5.39
CA ILE A 223 6.91 -12.16 4.95
C ILE A 223 8.15 -11.52 5.58
N SER A 224 8.51 -11.93 6.81
CA SER A 224 9.67 -11.40 7.54
C SER A 224 11.00 -12.02 7.12
N LYS A 225 11.00 -13.14 6.42
CA LYS A 225 12.18 -13.64 5.72
C LYS A 225 12.21 -12.97 4.36
N GLU A 226 13.18 -12.10 4.14
CA GLU A 226 13.56 -11.56 2.83
C GLU A 226 13.66 -12.71 1.83
N THR A 227 12.55 -13.05 1.19
CA THR A 227 12.54 -14.04 0.14
C THR A 227 12.94 -13.33 -1.14
N ASP A 228 14.17 -13.58 -1.51
CA ASP A 228 14.64 -13.49 -2.90
C ASP A 228 13.50 -13.94 -3.82
N GLY A 229 13.16 -13.17 -4.84
CA GLY A 229 11.98 -13.36 -5.69
C GLY A 229 11.85 -14.74 -6.40
N SER A 230 12.70 -15.72 -6.04
CA SER A 230 12.69 -17.09 -6.54
C SER A 230 11.76 -18.06 -5.79
N ASN A 231 11.24 -17.70 -4.62
CA ASN A 231 10.50 -18.61 -3.74
C ASN A 231 8.98 -18.30 -3.62
N LEU A 232 8.36 -17.64 -4.60
CA LEU A 232 6.91 -17.52 -4.62
C LEU A 232 6.26 -18.92 -4.74
N PRO A 233 5.26 -19.25 -3.91
CA PRO A 233 4.62 -20.54 -3.94
C PRO A 233 3.97 -20.78 -5.30
N HIS A 234 4.42 -21.85 -5.98
CA HIS A 234 3.80 -22.30 -7.22
C HIS A 234 2.42 -22.87 -6.94
N LEU A 235 1.40 -22.40 -7.69
CA LEU A 235 0.07 -22.99 -7.66
C LEU A 235 0.09 -24.29 -8.49
N GLY A 236 0.30 -25.41 -7.81
CA GLY A 236 0.34 -26.74 -8.43
C GLY A 236 1.72 -27.18 -8.91
N SER A 237 1.79 -28.42 -9.38
CA SER A 237 2.99 -28.99 -9.97
C SER A 237 3.17 -28.53 -11.42
N SER A 238 4.40 -28.56 -11.93
CA SER A 238 4.70 -28.23 -13.34
C SER A 238 3.88 -29.04 -14.34
N LEU A 239 3.60 -30.32 -14.02
CA LEU A 239 2.75 -31.18 -14.84
C LEU A 239 1.27 -30.75 -14.86
N GLN A 240 0.76 -30.24 -13.75
CA GLN A 240 -0.62 -29.71 -13.69
C GLN A 240 -0.76 -28.44 -14.51
N VAL A 241 0.22 -27.55 -14.42
CA VAL A 241 0.25 -26.30 -15.20
C VAL A 241 0.38 -26.62 -16.69
N GLU A 242 1.26 -27.58 -17.05
CA GLU A 242 1.41 -28.01 -18.44
C GLU A 242 0.12 -28.65 -18.99
N ALA A 243 -0.59 -29.47 -18.19
CA ALA A 243 -1.87 -30.01 -18.58
C ALA A 243 -2.91 -28.92 -18.83
N LEU A 244 -3.01 -27.92 -17.96
CA LEU A 244 -3.90 -26.77 -18.11
C LEU A 244 -3.55 -25.95 -19.37
N ARG A 245 -2.27 -25.70 -19.59
CA ARG A 245 -1.81 -24.98 -20.79
C ARG A 245 -2.21 -25.70 -22.07
N ARG A 246 -2.00 -27.00 -22.14
CA ARG A 246 -2.38 -27.81 -23.29
C ARG A 246 -3.90 -27.82 -23.51
N MET A 247 -4.70 -28.03 -22.43
CA MET A 247 -6.14 -27.97 -22.52
C MET A 247 -6.64 -26.61 -23.05
N ALA A 248 -6.07 -25.51 -22.53
CA ALA A 248 -6.43 -24.16 -22.98
C ALA A 248 -6.07 -23.94 -24.47
N GLN A 249 -4.94 -24.45 -24.93
CA GLN A 249 -4.52 -24.40 -26.34
C GLN A 249 -5.47 -25.20 -27.24
N THR A 250 -5.82 -26.42 -26.83
CA THR A 250 -6.75 -27.27 -27.60
C THR A 250 -8.16 -26.66 -27.65
N LEU A 251 -8.67 -26.12 -26.53
CA LEU A 251 -9.96 -25.43 -26.51
C LEU A 251 -9.94 -24.18 -27.40
N ALA A 252 -8.84 -23.42 -27.38
CA ALA A 252 -8.68 -22.25 -28.25
C ALA A 252 -8.60 -22.62 -29.74
N ALA A 253 -7.94 -23.71 -30.08
CA ALA A 253 -7.85 -24.20 -31.45
C ALA A 253 -9.19 -24.71 -32.01
N ASN A 254 -10.12 -25.04 -31.14
CA ASN A 254 -11.46 -25.53 -31.48
C ASN A 254 -12.58 -24.49 -31.17
N ASP A 255 -12.29 -23.21 -31.29
CA ASP A 255 -13.24 -22.08 -31.11
C ASP A 255 -13.94 -22.03 -29.73
N CYS A 256 -13.38 -22.71 -28.71
CA CYS A 256 -13.90 -22.74 -27.34
C CYS A 256 -13.11 -21.84 -26.38
N LEU A 257 -12.39 -20.81 -26.89
CA LEU A 257 -11.53 -19.94 -26.08
C LEU A 257 -12.31 -19.17 -25.03
N ASP A 258 -13.47 -18.61 -25.38
CA ASP A 258 -14.29 -17.81 -24.47
C ASP A 258 -14.78 -18.62 -23.27
N ILE A 259 -15.18 -19.88 -23.52
CA ILE A 259 -15.60 -20.81 -22.47
C ILE A 259 -14.42 -21.16 -21.55
N ALA A 260 -13.25 -21.41 -22.15
CA ALA A 260 -12.02 -21.71 -21.39
C ALA A 260 -11.61 -20.53 -20.47
N ILE A 261 -11.71 -19.30 -20.98
CA ILE A 261 -11.45 -18.07 -20.22
C ILE A 261 -12.47 -17.93 -19.09
N ASP A 262 -13.76 -18.13 -19.34
CA ASP A 262 -14.82 -17.98 -18.32
C ASP A 262 -14.63 -19.01 -17.19
N ILE A 263 -14.38 -20.27 -17.53
CA ILE A 263 -14.05 -21.32 -16.56
C ILE A 263 -12.83 -20.91 -15.72
N PHE A 264 -11.75 -20.49 -16.39
CA PHE A 264 -10.50 -20.11 -15.72
C PHE A 264 -10.74 -18.95 -14.75
N VAL A 265 -11.31 -17.85 -15.21
CA VAL A 265 -11.56 -16.64 -14.40
C VAL A 265 -12.49 -16.96 -13.23
N THR A 266 -13.61 -17.64 -13.50
CA THR A 266 -14.61 -17.94 -12.46
C THR A 266 -14.04 -18.83 -11.36
N VAL A 267 -13.33 -19.88 -11.74
CA VAL A 267 -12.74 -20.82 -10.77
C VAL A 267 -11.62 -20.17 -9.99
N ARG A 268 -10.71 -19.45 -10.67
CA ARG A 268 -9.58 -18.80 -9.99
C ARG A 268 -10.04 -17.69 -9.06
N TYR A 269 -11.01 -16.87 -9.47
CA TYR A 269 -11.65 -15.89 -8.60
C TYR A 269 -12.21 -16.55 -7.32
N ARG A 270 -12.99 -17.64 -7.47
CA ARG A 270 -13.55 -18.37 -6.32
C ARG A 270 -12.44 -18.87 -5.38
N ARG A 271 -11.33 -19.39 -5.93
CA ARG A 271 -10.20 -19.89 -5.14
C ARG A 271 -9.44 -18.78 -4.43
N ALA A 272 -9.19 -17.67 -5.11
CA ALA A 272 -8.57 -16.48 -4.55
C ALA A 272 -9.43 -15.87 -3.42
N ALA A 273 -10.73 -15.70 -3.66
CA ALA A 273 -11.67 -15.22 -2.66
C ALA A 273 -11.77 -16.15 -1.44
N GLN A 274 -11.82 -17.49 -1.65
CA GLN A 274 -11.80 -18.47 -0.56
C GLN A 274 -10.51 -18.42 0.27
N ALA A 275 -9.35 -18.17 -0.35
CA ALA A 275 -8.08 -18.01 0.35
C ALA A 275 -8.12 -16.78 1.25
N LEU A 276 -8.61 -15.65 0.76
CA LEU A 276 -8.75 -14.42 1.54
C LEU A 276 -9.73 -14.58 2.71
N MET A 277 -10.87 -15.25 2.47
CA MET A 277 -11.89 -15.47 3.51
C MET A 277 -11.39 -16.34 4.68
N ARG A 278 -10.35 -17.16 4.48
CA ARG A 278 -9.72 -17.93 5.57
C ARG A 278 -9.03 -17.02 6.59
N LEU A 279 -8.60 -15.83 6.18
CA LEU A 279 -8.01 -14.82 7.07
C LEU A 279 -9.05 -14.12 7.96
N LYS A 280 -10.34 -14.48 7.85
CA LYS A 280 -11.46 -13.90 8.61
C LYS A 280 -11.46 -12.35 8.55
N PRO A 281 -11.57 -11.76 7.37
CA PRO A 281 -11.52 -10.31 7.21
C PRO A 281 -12.80 -9.66 7.76
N GLU A 282 -12.81 -9.30 9.04
CA GLU A 282 -13.97 -8.69 9.72
C GLU A 282 -14.37 -7.35 9.10
N TYR A 283 -13.40 -6.62 8.53
CA TYR A 283 -13.61 -5.35 7.85
C TYR A 283 -14.45 -5.43 6.56
N LEU A 284 -14.73 -6.63 6.05
CA LEU A 284 -15.57 -6.80 4.85
C LEU A 284 -17.03 -6.36 5.05
N ARG A 285 -17.47 -6.21 6.28
CA ARG A 285 -18.86 -5.86 6.61
C ARG A 285 -19.08 -4.36 6.79
N THR A 286 -18.01 -3.59 6.88
CA THR A 286 -18.06 -2.19 7.32
C THR A 286 -17.12 -1.35 6.45
N TYR A 287 -17.63 -0.73 5.41
CA TYR A 287 -16.85 0.17 4.55
C TYR A 287 -17.52 1.53 4.31
N ALA A 288 -18.76 1.73 4.74
CA ALA A 288 -19.35 3.05 4.70
C ALA A 288 -18.71 3.94 5.80
N PRO A 289 -18.39 5.21 5.49
CA PRO A 289 -17.82 6.11 6.49
C PRO A 289 -18.70 6.26 7.75
N GLU A 290 -20.01 6.24 7.56
CA GLU A 290 -21.00 6.37 8.63
C GLU A 290 -20.99 5.17 9.59
N ASP A 291 -20.80 3.96 9.05
CA ASP A 291 -20.68 2.75 9.85
C ASP A 291 -19.38 2.77 10.66
N MET A 292 -18.28 3.24 10.06
CA MET A 292 -17.00 3.38 10.75
C MET A 292 -17.05 4.43 11.87
N ASP A 293 -17.80 5.52 11.66
CA ASP A 293 -18.00 6.55 12.68
C ASP A 293 -18.87 6.07 13.84
N ALA A 294 -19.71 5.05 13.62
CA ALA A 294 -20.51 4.41 14.67
C ALA A 294 -19.75 3.32 15.46
N MET A 295 -18.58 2.87 14.98
CA MET A 295 -17.76 1.85 15.66
C MET A 295 -16.91 2.46 16.78
N GLU A 296 -16.59 1.64 17.78
CA GLU A 296 -15.56 1.98 18.76
C GLU A 296 -14.18 2.09 18.08
N TRP A 297 -13.38 3.07 18.52
CA TRP A 297 -12.09 3.37 17.87
C TRP A 297 -11.13 2.16 17.84
N GLU A 298 -11.09 1.39 18.93
CA GLU A 298 -10.24 0.20 19.03
C GLU A 298 -10.59 -0.86 17.96
N ALA A 299 -11.87 -0.99 17.64
CA ALA A 299 -12.33 -1.91 16.60
C ALA A 299 -11.90 -1.42 15.20
N VAL A 300 -12.00 -0.12 14.94
CA VAL A 300 -11.54 0.49 13.68
C VAL A 300 -10.01 0.36 13.54
N GLU A 301 -9.26 0.61 14.59
CA GLU A 301 -7.80 0.47 14.64
C GLU A 301 -7.35 -0.97 14.34
N ALA A 302 -8.01 -1.95 14.96
CA ALA A 302 -7.75 -3.37 14.71
C ALA A 302 -8.08 -3.75 13.25
N ALA A 303 -9.22 -3.27 12.72
CA ALA A 303 -9.64 -3.49 11.35
C ALA A 303 -8.64 -2.92 10.33
N ILE A 304 -8.12 -1.70 10.55
CA ILE A 304 -7.09 -1.08 9.70
C ILE A 304 -5.81 -1.91 9.72
N THR A 305 -5.38 -2.37 10.88
CA THR A 305 -4.17 -3.17 11.03
C THR A 305 -4.28 -4.50 10.29
N LEU A 306 -5.44 -5.17 10.37
CA LEU A 306 -5.74 -6.38 9.61
C LEU A 306 -5.82 -6.10 8.11
N TRP A 307 -6.45 -4.99 7.71
CA TRP A 307 -6.57 -4.61 6.32
C TRP A 307 -5.20 -4.39 5.64
N ILE A 308 -4.29 -3.66 6.28
CA ILE A 308 -2.91 -3.46 5.79
C ILE A 308 -2.25 -4.81 5.53
N ARG A 309 -2.31 -5.70 6.51
CA ARG A 309 -1.69 -7.02 6.45
C ARG A 309 -2.30 -7.90 5.35
N HIS A 310 -3.63 -7.90 5.25
CA HIS A 310 -4.32 -8.71 4.25
C HIS A 310 -4.10 -8.17 2.83
N LEU A 311 -4.02 -6.85 2.65
CA LEU A 311 -3.68 -6.25 1.37
C LEU A 311 -2.25 -6.61 0.96
N GLU A 312 -1.30 -6.59 1.88
CA GLU A 312 0.09 -6.99 1.63
C GLU A 312 0.18 -8.46 1.21
N LEU A 313 -0.51 -9.35 1.92
CA LEU A 313 -0.61 -10.77 1.55
C LEU A 313 -1.28 -10.97 0.19
N ALA A 314 -2.36 -10.23 -0.09
CA ALA A 314 -3.07 -10.32 -1.36
C ALA A 314 -2.18 -9.90 -2.53
N VAL A 315 -1.46 -8.78 -2.43
CA VAL A 315 -0.60 -8.29 -3.51
C VAL A 315 0.63 -9.17 -3.69
N ARG A 316 1.39 -9.43 -2.62
CA ARG A 316 2.69 -10.10 -2.71
C ARG A 316 2.60 -11.60 -2.94
N MET A 317 1.55 -12.26 -2.43
CA MET A 317 1.43 -13.72 -2.49
C MET A 317 0.28 -14.17 -3.38
N LEU A 318 -0.95 -13.69 -3.13
CA LEU A 318 -2.13 -14.17 -3.84
C LEU A 318 -2.08 -13.81 -5.32
N PHE A 319 -2.04 -12.51 -5.64
CA PHE A 319 -2.08 -12.04 -7.03
C PHE A 319 -0.77 -12.31 -7.78
N ALA A 320 0.37 -12.31 -7.11
CA ALA A 320 1.64 -12.70 -7.72
C ALA A 320 1.62 -14.18 -8.17
N ALA A 321 1.01 -15.08 -7.36
CA ALA A 321 0.84 -16.47 -7.73
C ALA A 321 -0.20 -16.65 -8.86
N GLU A 322 -1.32 -15.91 -8.81
CA GLU A 322 -2.32 -15.92 -9.89
C GLU A 322 -1.75 -15.35 -11.19
N LYS A 323 -0.97 -14.26 -11.13
CA LYS A 323 -0.27 -13.71 -12.31
C LYS A 323 0.59 -14.76 -13.00
N ARG A 324 1.40 -15.47 -12.21
CA ARG A 324 2.26 -16.53 -12.74
C ARG A 324 1.45 -17.64 -13.39
N LEU A 325 0.39 -18.11 -12.70
CA LEU A 325 -0.48 -19.14 -13.25
C LEU A 325 -1.18 -18.68 -14.55
N CYS A 326 -1.71 -17.46 -14.58
CA CYS A 326 -2.31 -16.87 -15.79
C CYS A 326 -1.30 -16.84 -16.94
N HIS A 327 -0.09 -16.37 -16.69
CA HIS A 327 0.97 -16.31 -17.68
C HIS A 327 1.37 -17.71 -18.16
N ASP A 328 1.58 -18.66 -17.25
CA ASP A 328 2.05 -20.01 -17.58
C ASP A 328 1.01 -20.81 -18.39
N VAL A 329 -0.28 -20.61 -18.10
CA VAL A 329 -1.38 -21.33 -18.76
C VAL A 329 -1.85 -20.61 -20.04
N LEU A 330 -2.04 -19.30 -19.98
CA LEU A 330 -2.68 -18.52 -21.05
C LEU A 330 -1.70 -17.67 -21.88
N GLY A 331 -0.42 -17.60 -21.48
CA GLY A 331 0.57 -16.71 -22.10
C GLY A 331 0.87 -16.99 -23.58
N GLY A 332 0.62 -18.23 -24.05
CA GLY A 332 0.75 -18.60 -25.44
C GLY A 332 -0.46 -18.28 -26.32
N LEU A 333 -1.60 -17.86 -25.73
CA LEU A 333 -2.83 -17.62 -26.46
C LEU A 333 -2.89 -16.18 -26.96
N MET A 334 -3.35 -15.98 -28.19
CA MET A 334 -3.55 -14.66 -28.82
C MET A 334 -2.34 -13.71 -28.67
N GLY A 335 -1.13 -14.23 -28.78
CA GLY A 335 0.10 -13.43 -28.64
C GLY A 335 0.34 -12.88 -27.22
N GLY A 336 -0.29 -13.47 -26.20
CA GLY A 336 -0.15 -13.07 -24.81
C GLY A 336 -1.10 -11.96 -24.35
N ALA A 337 -2.07 -11.57 -25.15
CA ALA A 337 -3.04 -10.52 -24.79
C ALA A 337 -4.09 -10.97 -23.76
N VAL A 338 -4.40 -12.27 -23.71
CA VAL A 338 -5.52 -12.83 -22.91
C VAL A 338 -5.21 -12.87 -21.43
N TRP A 339 -4.04 -13.29 -21.00
CA TRP A 339 -3.72 -13.56 -19.60
C TRP A 339 -3.78 -12.30 -18.70
N PRO A 340 -3.40 -11.06 -19.15
CA PRO A 340 -3.48 -9.89 -18.29
C PRO A 340 -4.93 -9.50 -17.97
N GLU A 341 -5.84 -9.65 -18.98
CA GLU A 341 -7.26 -9.40 -18.78
C GLU A 341 -7.89 -10.43 -17.83
N CYS A 342 -7.49 -11.70 -17.94
CA CYS A 342 -7.96 -12.74 -17.01
C CYS A 342 -7.51 -12.44 -15.58
N LEU A 343 -6.26 -12.04 -15.37
CA LEU A 343 -5.77 -11.62 -14.06
C LEU A 343 -6.57 -10.42 -13.52
N ALA A 344 -6.82 -9.42 -14.36
CA ALA A 344 -7.62 -8.26 -13.99
C ALA A 344 -9.02 -8.66 -13.54
N LYS A 345 -9.72 -9.52 -14.29
CA LYS A 345 -11.05 -10.03 -13.93
C LYS A 345 -11.06 -10.85 -12.64
N ILE A 346 -10.00 -11.64 -12.38
CA ILE A 346 -9.84 -12.41 -11.14
C ILE A 346 -9.66 -11.47 -9.94
N ALA A 347 -8.89 -10.39 -10.11
CA ALA A 347 -8.55 -9.47 -9.03
C ALA A 347 -9.63 -8.42 -8.75
N ASP A 348 -10.46 -8.04 -9.73
CA ASP A 348 -11.33 -6.87 -9.69
C ASP A 348 -12.20 -6.80 -8.43
N ARG A 349 -13.04 -7.78 -8.18
CA ARG A 349 -13.93 -7.78 -7.01
C ARG A 349 -13.20 -7.83 -5.68
N ILE A 350 -12.05 -8.51 -5.65
CA ILE A 350 -11.23 -8.64 -4.43
C ILE A 350 -10.58 -7.30 -4.13
N MET A 351 -9.95 -6.66 -5.13
CA MET A 351 -9.32 -5.35 -4.96
C MET A 351 -10.34 -4.25 -4.68
N ALA A 352 -11.53 -4.33 -5.28
CA ALA A 352 -12.60 -3.37 -5.00
C ALA A 352 -12.94 -3.31 -3.51
N VAL A 353 -12.99 -4.44 -2.80
CA VAL A 353 -13.24 -4.49 -1.35
C VAL A 353 -12.14 -3.78 -0.58
N PHE A 354 -10.87 -4.01 -0.93
CA PHE A 354 -9.75 -3.33 -0.28
C PHE A 354 -9.81 -1.82 -0.50
N PHE A 355 -10.11 -1.39 -1.71
CA PHE A 355 -10.26 0.04 -2.02
C PHE A 355 -11.44 0.66 -1.26
N CYS A 356 -12.62 0.02 -1.27
CA CYS A 356 -13.80 0.53 -0.56
C CYS A 356 -13.54 0.71 0.94
N PHE A 357 -12.89 -0.25 1.61
CA PHE A 357 -12.54 -0.10 3.02
C PHE A 357 -11.57 1.05 3.25
N GLY A 358 -10.47 1.11 2.48
CA GLY A 358 -9.47 2.18 2.60
C GLY A 358 -10.07 3.57 2.37
N GLU A 359 -10.96 3.72 1.38
CA GLU A 359 -11.70 4.94 1.11
C GLU A 359 -12.66 5.29 2.25
N GLY A 360 -13.38 4.31 2.80
CA GLY A 360 -14.25 4.48 3.96
C GLY A 360 -13.50 5.00 5.17
N VAL A 361 -12.34 4.40 5.49
CA VAL A 361 -11.46 4.89 6.56
C VAL A 361 -11.03 6.32 6.30
N ALA A 362 -10.56 6.64 5.10
CA ALA A 362 -10.08 7.98 4.78
C ALA A 362 -11.18 9.05 4.91
N ARG A 363 -12.41 8.72 4.53
CA ARG A 363 -13.57 9.62 4.57
C ARG A 363 -14.32 9.68 5.90
N SER A 364 -14.10 8.72 6.82
CA SER A 364 -14.74 8.70 8.15
C SER A 364 -14.36 9.93 9.00
N SER A 365 -14.95 10.09 10.18
CA SER A 365 -14.78 11.28 11.01
C SER A 365 -13.32 11.59 11.34
N LYS A 366 -13.01 12.86 11.53
CA LYS A 366 -11.67 13.43 11.62
C LYS A 366 -11.18 13.52 13.07
N GLN A 367 -11.08 12.38 13.75
CA GLN A 367 -10.54 12.33 15.10
C GLN A 367 -9.00 12.42 15.07
N PRO A 368 -8.35 13.14 15.99
CA PRO A 368 -6.89 13.27 15.99
C PRO A 368 -6.13 11.95 16.07
N GLN A 369 -6.68 10.95 16.76
CA GLN A 369 -6.07 9.62 16.90
C GLN A 369 -5.96 8.88 15.56
N LYS A 370 -6.87 9.15 14.66
CA LYS A 370 -6.91 8.55 13.32
C LYS A 370 -5.64 8.85 12.49
N LEU A 371 -4.97 9.98 12.75
CA LEU A 371 -3.77 10.36 12.01
C LEU A 371 -2.72 9.23 11.99
N PHE A 372 -2.42 8.63 13.13
CA PHE A 372 -1.38 7.60 13.22
C PHE A 372 -1.72 6.37 12.36
N LYS A 373 -2.99 5.98 12.32
CA LYS A 373 -3.44 4.87 11.48
C LYS A 373 -3.47 5.22 9.99
N LEU A 374 -3.78 6.46 9.65
CA LEU A 374 -3.64 6.94 8.27
C LEU A 374 -2.17 6.97 7.82
N LEU A 375 -1.24 7.31 8.72
CA LEU A 375 0.20 7.23 8.45
C LEU A 375 0.67 5.78 8.27
N ASP A 376 0.18 4.84 9.08
CA ASP A 376 0.43 3.40 8.92
C ASP A 376 -0.08 2.90 7.56
N MET A 377 -1.31 3.32 7.16
CA MET A 377 -1.87 2.99 5.85
C MET A 377 -1.05 3.58 4.70
N PHE A 378 -0.68 4.86 4.80
CA PHE A 378 0.12 5.52 3.77
C PHE A 378 1.48 4.86 3.59
N ASP A 379 2.20 4.59 4.69
CA ASP A 379 3.49 3.93 4.65
C ASP A 379 3.40 2.52 4.06
N ALA A 380 2.35 1.78 4.40
CA ALA A 380 2.10 0.45 3.83
C ALA A 380 1.79 0.52 2.33
N LEU A 381 0.93 1.45 1.89
CA LEU A 381 0.62 1.65 0.48
C LEU A 381 1.86 2.09 -0.32
N ASP A 382 2.68 2.97 0.23
CA ASP A 382 3.91 3.44 -0.41
C ASP A 382 4.91 2.29 -0.60
N ARG A 383 5.10 1.45 0.41
CA ARG A 383 5.94 0.25 0.34
C ARG A 383 5.40 -0.82 -0.61
N MET A 384 4.09 -0.95 -0.75
CA MET A 384 3.46 -1.95 -1.63
C MET A 384 3.38 -1.51 -3.10
N TRP A 385 3.57 -0.24 -3.39
CA TRP A 385 3.44 0.28 -4.75
C TRP A 385 4.29 -0.46 -5.79
N PRO A 386 5.58 -0.75 -5.56
CA PRO A 386 6.40 -1.49 -6.53
C PRO A 386 5.85 -2.89 -6.82
N ASP A 387 5.43 -3.59 -5.77
CA ASP A 387 4.90 -4.95 -5.88
C ASP A 387 3.57 -4.97 -6.64
N LEU A 388 2.67 -4.03 -6.32
CA LEU A 388 1.39 -3.88 -7.01
C LEU A 388 1.61 -3.51 -8.49
N ALA A 389 2.51 -2.58 -8.78
CA ALA A 389 2.84 -2.19 -10.15
C ALA A 389 3.47 -3.34 -10.94
N ALA A 390 4.25 -4.20 -10.28
CA ALA A 390 4.81 -5.40 -10.89
C ALA A 390 3.76 -6.49 -11.12
N VAL A 391 2.77 -6.64 -10.23
CA VAL A 391 1.69 -7.61 -10.39
C VAL A 391 0.73 -7.18 -11.50
N PHE A 392 0.30 -5.94 -11.48
CA PHE A 392 -0.66 -5.36 -12.45
C PHE A 392 0.06 -4.47 -13.47
N ASP A 393 1.03 -5.05 -14.19
CA ASP A 393 1.74 -4.38 -15.27
C ASP A 393 0.88 -4.30 -16.57
N GLY A 394 1.35 -3.59 -17.57
CA GLY A 394 0.65 -3.46 -18.85
C GLY A 394 -0.63 -2.61 -18.78
N GLU A 395 -1.41 -2.65 -19.86
CA GLU A 395 -2.63 -1.84 -20.03
C GLU A 395 -3.78 -2.34 -19.15
N ALA A 396 -4.03 -3.64 -19.12
CA ALA A 396 -5.11 -4.27 -18.34
C ALA A 396 -4.99 -4.00 -16.81
N GLY A 397 -3.76 -3.76 -16.31
CA GLY A 397 -3.51 -3.38 -14.93
C GLY A 397 -3.63 -1.88 -14.63
N GLY A 398 -3.89 -1.05 -15.65
CA GLY A 398 -3.92 0.40 -15.55
C GLY A 398 -4.91 0.92 -14.50
N ASP A 399 -6.11 0.38 -14.49
CA ASP A 399 -7.18 0.78 -13.57
C ASP A 399 -6.84 0.48 -12.11
N PHE A 400 -6.23 -0.68 -11.82
CA PHE A 400 -5.78 -1.01 -10.46
C PHE A 400 -4.72 -0.04 -9.96
N ARG A 401 -3.75 0.29 -10.80
CA ARG A 401 -2.68 1.25 -10.49
C ARG A 401 -3.25 2.66 -10.29
N ALA A 402 -4.22 3.06 -11.10
CA ALA A 402 -4.90 4.35 -10.98
C ALA A 402 -5.68 4.42 -9.67
N ARG A 403 -6.56 3.44 -9.38
CA ARG A 403 -7.34 3.39 -8.14
C ARG A 403 -6.47 3.30 -6.89
N PHE A 404 -5.37 2.56 -6.94
CA PHE A 404 -4.43 2.50 -5.83
C PHE A 404 -3.79 3.86 -5.55
N ARG A 405 -3.40 4.60 -6.59
CA ARG A 405 -2.88 5.97 -6.46
C ARG A 405 -3.94 6.94 -5.96
N GLU A 406 -5.18 6.80 -6.41
CA GLU A 406 -6.29 7.62 -5.87
C GLU A 406 -6.53 7.34 -4.38
N LEU A 407 -6.46 6.08 -3.95
CA LEU A 407 -6.52 5.73 -2.54
C LEU A 407 -5.34 6.35 -1.76
N GLN A 408 -4.12 6.27 -2.28
CA GLN A 408 -2.95 6.94 -1.68
C GLN A 408 -3.19 8.44 -1.51
N LYS A 409 -3.67 9.13 -2.55
CA LYS A 409 -3.99 10.55 -2.49
C LYS A 409 -5.05 10.87 -1.43
N LEU A 410 -6.09 10.04 -1.37
CA LEU A 410 -7.16 10.20 -0.40
C LEU A 410 -6.66 10.03 1.04
N VAL A 411 -5.81 9.04 1.29
CA VAL A 411 -5.18 8.80 2.61
C VAL A 411 -4.25 9.96 2.99
N VAL A 412 -3.42 10.44 2.06
CA VAL A 412 -2.56 11.63 2.28
C VAL A 412 -3.40 12.84 2.65
N HIS A 413 -4.44 13.12 1.87
CA HIS A 413 -5.33 14.26 2.15
C HIS A 413 -6.03 14.12 3.51
N ALA A 414 -6.52 12.93 3.84
CA ALA A 414 -7.16 12.67 5.13
C ALA A 414 -6.16 12.84 6.30
N ALA A 415 -4.92 12.36 6.14
CA ALA A 415 -3.86 12.49 7.15
C ALA A 415 -3.48 13.96 7.37
N ALA A 416 -3.22 14.69 6.29
CA ALA A 416 -2.91 16.12 6.36
C ALA A 416 -4.06 16.93 6.98
N THR A 417 -5.29 16.65 6.56
CA THR A 417 -6.49 17.31 7.12
C THR A 417 -6.64 17.02 8.61
N ALA A 418 -6.47 15.75 9.04
CA ALA A 418 -6.55 15.38 10.46
C ALA A 418 -5.47 16.11 11.30
N PHE A 419 -4.28 16.28 10.76
CA PHE A 419 -3.19 17.01 11.40
C PHE A 419 -3.51 18.52 11.54
N TRP A 420 -3.93 19.17 10.44
CA TRP A 420 -4.24 20.60 10.47
C TRP A 420 -5.47 20.92 11.31
N GLU A 421 -6.50 20.07 11.28
CA GLU A 421 -7.66 20.21 12.15
C GLU A 421 -7.32 20.03 13.62
N PHE A 422 -6.33 19.18 13.94
CA PHE A 422 -5.83 19.10 15.31
C PHE A 422 -5.27 20.45 15.78
N GLY A 423 -4.47 21.13 14.94
CA GLY A 423 -3.99 22.49 15.22
C GLY A 423 -5.11 23.51 15.42
N LEU A 424 -6.08 23.50 14.50
CA LEU A 424 -7.24 24.38 14.60
C LEU A 424 -8.10 24.11 15.85
N ARG A 425 -8.25 22.84 16.24
CA ARG A 425 -8.95 22.48 17.49
C ARG A 425 -8.21 22.97 18.70
N ILE A 426 -6.87 22.89 18.74
CA ILE A 426 -6.07 23.45 19.84
C ILE A 426 -6.29 24.96 19.93
N GLU A 427 -6.26 25.66 18.81
CA GLU A 427 -6.42 27.12 18.77
C GLU A 427 -7.85 27.55 19.09
N GLY A 428 -8.82 26.85 18.51
CA GLY A 428 -10.24 27.15 18.60
C GLY A 428 -10.97 26.51 19.75
N LEU A 429 -10.28 25.92 20.76
CA LEU A 429 -10.90 25.24 21.89
C LEU A 429 -11.93 26.14 22.58
N GLN A 430 -13.10 26.09 21.98
CA GLN A 430 -14.33 26.72 22.47
C GLN A 430 -15.10 25.76 23.38
N ASP A 431 -14.45 24.71 23.90
CA ASP A 431 -15.10 23.69 24.72
C ASP A 431 -15.75 24.23 26.03
N GLY A 432 -15.87 25.55 26.15
CA GLY A 432 -16.52 26.14 27.31
C GLY A 432 -15.89 25.75 28.64
N ALA A 433 -14.93 24.82 28.64
CA ALA A 433 -14.27 24.38 29.86
C ALA A 433 -13.55 25.55 30.53
N PRO A 434 -13.80 25.79 31.82
CA PRO A 434 -13.11 26.84 32.56
C PRO A 434 -11.61 26.51 32.61
N PRO A 435 -10.74 27.53 32.64
CA PRO A 435 -9.32 27.32 32.88
C PRO A 435 -9.10 26.62 34.23
N PRO A 436 -7.97 25.91 34.44
CA PRO A 436 -7.72 25.19 35.70
C PRO A 436 -7.83 26.09 36.90
N ALA A 437 -8.73 25.75 37.86
CA ALA A 437 -9.01 26.58 39.03
C ALA A 437 -7.81 26.73 39.99
N ASP A 438 -6.82 25.83 39.87
CA ASP A 438 -5.59 25.78 40.66
C ASP A 438 -4.36 26.36 39.94
N GLY A 439 -4.52 26.84 38.70
CA GLY A 439 -3.41 27.29 37.86
C GLY A 439 -2.51 26.17 37.34
N SER A 440 -2.92 24.91 37.40
CA SER A 440 -2.16 23.77 36.85
C SER A 440 -2.09 23.82 35.32
N VAL A 441 -1.22 22.96 34.72
CA VAL A 441 -1.06 22.87 33.29
C VAL A 441 -2.38 22.41 32.63
N PRO A 442 -2.91 23.16 31.66
CA PRO A 442 -4.12 22.76 30.93
C PRO A 442 -4.01 21.37 30.29
N LYS A 443 -5.11 20.60 30.31
CA LYS A 443 -5.14 19.25 29.72
C LYS A 443 -4.72 19.25 28.25
N VAL A 444 -5.14 20.28 27.49
CA VAL A 444 -4.80 20.44 26.08
C VAL A 444 -3.29 20.53 25.85
N VAL A 445 -2.55 21.24 26.72
CA VAL A 445 -1.10 21.37 26.62
C VAL A 445 -0.44 20.01 26.80
N ARG A 446 -0.86 19.24 27.78
CA ARG A 446 -0.35 17.89 28.04
C ARG A 446 -0.64 16.94 26.89
N TYR A 447 -1.87 16.96 26.39
CA TYR A 447 -2.30 16.13 25.28
C TYR A 447 -1.54 16.46 24.00
N ALA A 448 -1.47 17.76 23.63
CA ALA A 448 -0.81 18.20 22.42
C ALA A 448 0.70 17.86 22.40
N LEU A 449 1.40 18.04 23.51
CA LEU A 449 2.81 17.68 23.59
C LEU A 449 3.02 16.17 23.50
N GLN A 450 2.16 15.36 24.11
CA GLN A 450 2.24 13.91 23.98
C GLN A 450 1.96 13.46 22.55
N TYR A 451 0.98 14.08 21.90
CA TYR A 451 0.67 13.83 20.49
C TYR A 451 1.85 14.16 19.57
N LEU A 452 2.47 15.35 19.74
CA LEU A 452 3.66 15.76 18.99
C LEU A 452 4.84 14.80 19.25
N LYS A 453 5.04 14.37 20.50
CA LYS A 453 6.08 13.38 20.83
C LYS A 453 5.86 12.05 20.11
N CYS A 454 4.64 11.56 20.02
CA CYS A 454 4.32 10.36 19.25
C CYS A 454 4.57 10.58 17.74
N LEU A 455 4.15 11.74 17.23
CA LEU A 455 4.29 12.06 15.80
C LEU A 455 5.76 12.19 15.35
N THR A 456 6.64 12.69 16.22
CA THR A 456 8.07 12.88 15.92
C THR A 456 8.92 11.63 16.17
N THR A 457 8.33 10.51 16.60
CA THR A 457 9.06 9.23 16.71
C THR A 457 9.54 8.76 15.34
N ALA A 458 10.58 7.95 15.32
CA ALA A 458 11.12 7.38 14.08
C ALA A 458 10.08 6.64 13.22
N ALA A 459 9.05 6.07 13.84
CA ALA A 459 7.97 5.38 13.16
C ALA A 459 7.08 6.30 12.32
N TYR A 460 6.80 7.52 12.79
CA TYR A 460 5.81 8.41 12.17
C TYR A 460 6.41 9.68 11.55
N ALA A 461 7.60 10.12 11.98
CA ALA A 461 8.24 11.33 11.46
C ALA A 461 8.50 11.24 9.94
N GLY A 462 9.02 10.11 9.46
CA GLY A 462 9.25 9.88 8.04
C GLY A 462 7.96 9.85 7.22
N PRO A 463 6.97 9.00 7.54
CA PRO A 463 5.67 8.99 6.88
C PRO A 463 4.96 10.35 6.87
N MET A 464 4.94 11.06 7.99
CA MET A 464 4.33 12.39 8.07
C MET A 464 5.04 13.42 7.19
N GLY A 465 6.38 13.42 7.18
CA GLY A 465 7.17 14.28 6.28
C GLY A 465 6.84 14.04 4.82
N ARG A 466 6.73 12.77 4.40
CA ARG A 466 6.30 12.40 3.04
C ARG A 466 4.87 12.84 2.73
N VAL A 467 3.93 12.69 3.68
CA VAL A 467 2.54 13.18 3.53
C VAL A 467 2.52 14.68 3.28
N LEU A 468 3.21 15.47 4.11
CA LEU A 468 3.27 16.94 3.98
C LEU A 468 3.91 17.36 2.65
N ARG A 469 4.97 16.69 2.22
CA ARG A 469 5.61 16.95 0.91
C ARG A 469 4.63 16.64 -0.23
N THR A 470 3.97 15.51 -0.18
CA THR A 470 3.04 15.07 -1.22
C THR A 470 1.85 16.01 -1.32
N GLU A 471 1.28 16.41 -0.20
CA GLU A 471 0.18 17.39 -0.16
C GLU A 471 0.64 18.74 -0.72
N ARG A 472 1.83 19.22 -0.35
CA ARG A 472 2.41 20.47 -0.88
C ARG A 472 2.60 20.42 -2.39
N THR A 473 3.03 19.26 -2.92
CA THR A 473 3.19 19.08 -4.37
C THR A 473 1.85 19.14 -5.10
N TRP A 474 0.78 18.67 -4.51
CA TRP A 474 -0.56 18.66 -5.13
C TRP A 474 -1.35 19.95 -4.94
N ARG A 475 -0.99 20.77 -3.95
CA ARG A 475 -1.64 22.06 -3.65
C ARG A 475 -0.64 23.20 -3.55
N PRO A 476 0.06 23.54 -4.63
CA PRO A 476 1.06 24.62 -4.60
C PRO A 476 0.47 25.98 -4.23
N GLU A 477 -0.83 26.18 -4.49
CA GLU A 477 -1.51 27.48 -4.31
C GLU A 477 -1.77 27.83 -2.83
N LEU A 478 -1.80 26.86 -1.92
CA LEU A 478 -2.08 27.08 -0.50
C LEU A 478 -0.85 27.48 0.33
N LEU A 479 0.35 27.33 -0.21
CA LEU A 479 1.60 27.59 0.50
C LEU A 479 2.44 28.58 -0.29
N SER A 480 2.37 29.84 0.10
CA SER A 480 2.98 31.01 -0.55
C SER A 480 4.52 31.05 -0.55
N ARG A 481 5.21 29.96 -0.24
CA ARG A 481 6.67 29.91 -0.22
C ARG A 481 7.20 28.95 -1.30
N PRO A 482 8.18 29.40 -2.14
CA PRO A 482 8.80 28.53 -3.12
C PRO A 482 9.44 27.31 -2.44
N PRO A 483 9.61 26.17 -3.15
CA PRO A 483 10.26 24.99 -2.62
C PRO A 483 11.76 25.26 -2.49
N GLU A 484 12.17 25.89 -1.41
CA GLU A 484 13.54 25.80 -0.93
C GLU A 484 13.76 24.36 -0.47
N ALA A 485 14.98 23.87 -0.67
CA ALA A 485 15.44 22.50 -0.50
C ALA A 485 15.33 21.91 0.94
N ASP A 486 14.30 22.26 1.67
CA ASP A 486 13.99 21.64 2.96
C ASP A 486 13.47 20.23 2.75
N GLY A 487 14.28 19.24 3.12
CA GLY A 487 13.87 17.84 3.12
C GLY A 487 12.63 17.62 4.01
N ASP A 488 12.10 16.39 4.03
CA ASP A 488 10.92 15.99 4.81
C ASP A 488 10.95 16.44 6.27
N GLN A 489 12.14 16.48 6.88
CA GLN A 489 12.34 16.92 8.25
C GLN A 489 12.08 18.43 8.43
N GLY A 490 12.44 19.26 7.46
CA GLY A 490 12.16 20.69 7.50
C GLY A 490 10.65 20.97 7.47
N LEU A 491 9.92 20.31 6.57
CA LEU A 491 8.46 20.44 6.48
C LEU A 491 7.75 19.98 7.77
N LEU A 492 8.20 18.86 8.35
CA LEU A 492 7.68 18.40 9.62
C LEU A 492 8.00 19.36 10.75
N GLY A 493 9.21 19.92 10.78
CA GLY A 493 9.62 20.93 11.76
C GLY A 493 8.75 22.19 11.72
N ASP A 494 8.44 22.69 10.54
CA ASP A 494 7.54 23.85 10.36
C ASP A 494 6.11 23.53 10.78
N ALA A 495 5.62 22.34 10.44
CA ALA A 495 4.30 21.87 10.84
C ALA A 495 4.19 21.73 12.38
N VAL A 496 5.17 21.13 13.03
CA VAL A 496 5.26 21.01 14.49
C VAL A 496 5.32 22.41 15.15
N ARG A 497 6.11 23.33 14.58
CA ARG A 497 6.19 24.71 15.04
C ARG A 497 4.83 25.40 15.01
N SER A 498 4.08 25.22 13.93
CA SER A 498 2.73 25.77 13.78
C SER A 498 1.78 25.29 14.87
N ILE A 499 1.83 23.98 15.20
CA ILE A 499 1.02 23.41 16.30
C ILE A 499 1.45 23.98 17.68
N LEU A 500 2.76 24.12 17.92
CA LEU A 500 3.27 24.72 19.15
C LEU A 500 2.87 26.20 19.28
N GLU A 501 2.80 26.94 18.17
CA GLU A 501 2.28 28.31 18.14
C GLU A 501 0.79 28.38 18.42
N ALA A 502 0.00 27.45 17.83
CA ALA A 502 -1.42 27.32 18.15
C ALA A 502 -1.62 27.02 19.65
N LEU A 503 -0.77 26.17 20.23
CA LEU A 503 -0.80 25.86 21.64
C LEU A 503 -0.45 27.08 22.51
N GLN A 504 0.51 27.90 22.11
CA GLN A 504 0.84 29.17 22.78
C GLN A 504 -0.34 30.11 22.73
N ARG A 505 -0.99 30.31 21.57
CA ARG A 505 -2.20 31.12 21.44
C ARG A 505 -3.32 30.62 22.34
N ASN A 506 -3.50 29.30 22.45
CA ASN A 506 -4.47 28.72 23.36
C ASN A 506 -4.17 29.04 24.83
N VAL A 507 -2.90 28.92 25.28
CA VAL A 507 -2.49 29.28 26.64
C VAL A 507 -2.81 30.73 26.94
N GLU A 508 -2.51 31.67 26.03
CA GLU A 508 -2.85 33.09 26.22
C GLU A 508 -4.36 33.35 26.22
N ALA A 509 -5.11 32.64 25.37
CA ALA A 509 -6.57 32.70 25.37
C ALA A 509 -7.16 32.19 26.71
N GLN A 510 -6.64 31.08 27.24
CA GLN A 510 -7.07 30.60 28.57
C GLN A 510 -6.67 31.53 29.69
N ARG A 511 -5.48 32.14 29.63
CA ARG A 511 -5.02 33.15 30.56
C ARG A 511 -5.99 34.33 30.62
N SER A 512 -6.48 34.82 29.51
CA SER A 512 -7.43 35.93 29.43
C SER A 512 -8.85 35.59 29.96
N ARG A 513 -9.21 34.31 30.07
CA ARG A 513 -10.50 33.83 30.57
C ARG A 513 -10.60 33.79 32.11
N TYR A 514 -9.48 33.95 32.83
CA TYR A 514 -9.53 34.09 34.29
C TYR A 514 -10.23 35.39 34.67
N GLY A 515 -11.12 35.30 35.61
CA GLY A 515 -11.89 36.45 36.06
C GLY A 515 -11.04 37.50 36.80
N LYS A 516 -11.55 38.73 36.89
CA LYS A 516 -10.86 39.84 37.55
C LYS A 516 -10.69 39.64 39.08
N LYS A 517 -11.27 38.58 39.67
CA LYS A 517 -11.23 38.29 41.12
C LYS A 517 -9.85 37.85 41.60
N ASP A 518 -9.12 37.09 40.81
CA ASP A 518 -7.78 36.64 41.14
C ASP A 518 -6.82 37.08 40.03
N ARG A 519 -5.91 37.99 40.35
CA ARG A 519 -4.91 38.52 39.42
C ARG A 519 -3.66 37.66 39.34
N VAL A 520 -3.50 36.72 40.26
CA VAL A 520 -2.30 35.90 40.38
C VAL A 520 -2.43 34.61 39.54
N LEU A 521 -3.59 33.98 39.59
CA LEU A 521 -3.88 32.69 38.99
C LEU A 521 -3.58 32.61 37.46
N PRO A 522 -3.88 33.64 36.64
CA PRO A 522 -3.51 33.65 35.23
C PRO A 522 -2.00 33.50 34.98
N HIS A 523 -1.19 34.11 35.88
CA HIS A 523 0.25 34.05 35.79
C HIS A 523 0.81 32.69 36.24
N VAL A 524 0.24 32.11 37.30
CA VAL A 524 0.57 30.75 37.77
C VAL A 524 0.35 29.74 36.65
N MET A 525 -0.84 29.78 36.02
CA MET A 525 -1.15 28.87 34.89
C MET A 525 -0.22 29.06 33.73
N ALA A 526 0.06 30.29 33.31
CA ALA A 526 0.97 30.57 32.20
C ALA A 526 2.40 30.11 32.50
N THR A 527 2.91 30.36 33.71
CA THR A 527 4.22 29.88 34.16
C THR A 527 4.32 28.36 34.06
N ASN A 528 3.33 27.67 34.67
CA ASN A 528 3.26 26.20 34.60
C ASN A 528 3.17 25.65 33.16
N ALA A 529 2.34 26.27 32.31
CA ALA A 529 2.14 25.83 30.96
C ALA A 529 3.43 25.97 30.10
N TYR A 530 4.04 27.17 30.12
CA TYR A 530 5.27 27.41 29.33
C TYR A 530 6.47 26.64 29.87
N TRP A 531 6.61 26.52 31.20
CA TRP A 531 7.66 25.67 31.78
C TRP A 531 7.48 24.21 31.41
N TYR A 532 6.24 23.72 31.44
CA TYR A 532 5.92 22.35 31.02
C TYR A 532 6.23 22.13 29.53
N MET A 533 5.88 23.09 28.67
CA MET A 533 6.21 23.04 27.25
C MET A 533 7.73 22.93 27.04
N TYR A 534 8.51 23.76 27.73
CA TYR A 534 9.96 23.74 27.64
C TYR A 534 10.57 22.44 28.16
N THR A 535 10.24 22.05 29.40
CA THR A 535 10.87 20.89 30.07
C THR A 535 10.49 19.57 29.41
N ARG A 536 9.26 19.42 28.93
CA ARG A 536 8.79 18.20 28.28
C ARG A 536 9.27 18.04 26.83
N THR A 537 9.68 19.10 26.18
CA THR A 537 10.25 19.03 24.81
C THR A 537 11.78 19.03 24.81
N ARG A 538 12.43 19.56 25.83
CA ARG A 538 13.89 19.61 25.94
C ARG A 538 14.51 18.22 25.77
N GLY A 539 15.51 18.11 24.88
CA GLY A 539 16.21 16.85 24.59
C GLY A 539 15.35 15.80 23.90
N THR A 540 14.22 16.18 23.29
CA THR A 540 13.37 15.29 22.49
C THR A 540 13.45 15.63 21.01
N GLU A 541 12.98 14.71 20.15
CA GLU A 541 12.93 14.91 18.71
C GLU A 541 12.12 16.15 18.32
N VAL A 542 11.12 16.54 19.12
CA VAL A 542 10.37 17.80 18.93
C VAL A 542 11.30 19.01 18.99
N ALA A 543 12.18 19.08 20.00
CA ALA A 543 13.12 20.19 20.13
C ALA A 543 14.22 20.15 19.05
N MET A 544 14.65 18.98 18.64
CA MET A 544 15.61 18.84 17.52
C MET A 544 15.03 19.35 16.20
N LEU A 545 13.76 19.04 15.91
CA LEU A 545 13.09 19.48 14.69
C LEU A 545 12.81 21.00 14.65
N VAL A 546 12.44 21.60 15.79
CA VAL A 546 12.08 23.02 15.89
C VAL A 546 13.30 23.90 16.16
N GLY A 547 14.36 23.32 16.73
CA GLY A 547 15.58 24.00 17.22
C GLY A 547 15.53 24.21 18.73
N GLU A 548 16.49 23.64 19.47
CA GLU A 548 16.56 23.74 20.93
C GLU A 548 16.68 25.18 21.42
N ASP A 549 17.49 26.00 20.74
CA ASP A 549 17.63 27.41 21.07
C ASP A 549 16.33 28.18 20.86
N THR A 550 15.56 27.86 19.82
CA THR A 550 14.25 28.45 19.56
C THR A 550 13.27 28.08 20.68
N MET A 551 13.25 26.82 21.09
CA MET A 551 12.39 26.35 22.19
C MET A 551 12.76 27.03 23.50
N LYS A 552 14.04 27.19 23.81
CA LYS A 552 14.55 27.90 24.99
C LYS A 552 14.19 29.38 24.93
N ALA A 553 14.51 30.05 23.85
CA ALA A 553 14.24 31.49 23.69
C ALA A 553 12.77 31.81 23.77
N ARG A 554 11.89 30.95 23.27
CA ARG A 554 10.45 31.18 23.21
C ARG A 554 9.74 30.74 24.47
N TYR A 555 9.89 29.50 24.90
CA TYR A 555 9.05 28.93 25.99
C TYR A 555 9.69 29.09 27.36
N LYS A 556 11.00 28.96 27.50
CA LYS A 556 11.68 29.23 28.75
C LYS A 556 11.57 30.71 29.14
N SER A 557 11.85 31.61 28.18
CA SER A 557 11.70 33.05 28.43
C SER A 557 10.27 33.45 28.72
N ALA A 558 9.26 32.84 28.05
CA ALA A 558 7.86 33.10 28.36
C ALA A 558 7.49 32.60 29.77
N ALA A 559 8.02 31.46 30.22
CA ALA A 559 7.85 30.97 31.57
C ALA A 559 8.45 31.92 32.61
N GLU A 560 9.70 32.39 32.36
CA GLU A 560 10.41 33.36 33.20
C GLU A 560 9.66 34.69 33.29
N GLN A 561 9.15 35.20 32.16
CA GLN A 561 8.32 36.42 32.12
C GLN A 561 7.00 36.24 32.88
N ALA A 562 6.35 35.10 32.73
CA ALA A 562 5.11 34.78 33.44
C ALA A 562 5.38 34.60 34.97
N ALA A 563 6.52 34.02 35.35
CA ALA A 563 6.96 33.90 36.73
C ALA A 563 7.26 35.26 37.37
N PHE A 564 7.89 36.16 36.62
CA PHE A 564 8.10 37.54 37.08
C PHE A 564 6.77 38.30 37.27
N ALA A 565 5.84 38.16 36.31
CA ALA A 565 4.51 38.75 36.41
C ALA A 565 3.69 38.15 37.59
N TYR A 566 3.87 36.85 37.84
CA TYR A 566 3.31 36.20 39.05
C TYR A 566 3.90 36.79 40.32
N GLN A 567 5.23 36.96 40.39
CA GLN A 567 5.88 37.56 41.55
C GLN A 567 5.41 38.98 41.82
N ASP A 568 5.32 39.84 40.77
CA ASP A 568 4.81 41.19 40.95
C ASP A 568 3.32 41.23 41.36
N ALA A 569 2.47 40.37 40.78
CA ALA A 569 1.04 40.29 41.08
C ALA A 569 0.78 39.77 42.50
N ALA A 570 1.53 38.77 42.97
CA ALA A 570 1.34 38.13 44.26
C ALA A 570 2.05 38.88 45.40
N TRP A 571 3.28 39.30 45.20
CA TRP A 571 4.16 39.81 46.25
C TRP A 571 4.54 41.29 46.07
N GLY A 572 4.41 41.85 44.87
CA GLY A 572 4.82 43.22 44.57
C GLY A 572 4.06 44.28 45.34
N SER A 573 2.80 44.02 45.69
CA SER A 573 2.02 44.94 46.55
C SER A 573 2.59 45.01 47.95
N LEU A 574 3.12 43.91 48.50
CA LEU A 574 3.73 43.85 49.81
C LEU A 574 5.10 44.57 49.83
N VAL A 575 5.90 44.43 48.76
CA VAL A 575 7.15 45.17 48.61
C VAL A 575 6.90 46.66 48.51
N LYS A 576 5.91 47.07 47.67
CA LYS A 576 5.53 48.48 47.51
C LYS A 576 4.93 49.10 48.79
N LEU A 577 4.30 48.30 49.66
CA LEU A 577 3.82 48.74 50.97
C LEU A 577 4.98 49.14 51.87
N LEU A 578 6.04 48.35 51.89
CA LEU A 578 7.25 48.65 52.68
C LEU A 578 7.98 49.88 52.15
N ASP A 579 8.08 50.06 50.85
CA ASP A 579 8.74 51.21 50.21
C ASP A 579 8.04 52.55 50.53
N ARG A 580 6.72 52.56 50.72
CA ARG A 580 5.89 53.73 50.99
C ARG A 580 5.84 54.13 52.46
N GLY A 581 6.18 53.22 53.35
CA GLY A 581 5.99 53.38 54.80
C GLY A 581 7.10 54.10 55.53
N GLU A 582 8.04 54.80 54.86
CA GLU A 582 9.26 55.44 55.47
C GLU A 582 8.95 56.61 56.43
N ALA A 583 7.72 57.08 56.57
CA ALA A 583 7.37 58.13 57.58
C ALA A 583 7.35 57.54 58.97
N ALA A 584 8.24 58.02 59.83
CA ALA A 584 8.59 57.47 61.16
C ALA A 584 7.42 57.28 62.19
N GLY A 585 6.18 57.65 61.89
CA GLY A 585 5.00 57.44 62.76
C GLY A 585 4.11 56.23 62.39
N THR A 586 4.30 55.61 61.26
CA THR A 586 3.42 54.54 60.71
C THR A 586 4.14 53.17 60.54
N ALA A 587 5.41 53.09 60.91
CA ALA A 587 6.24 51.91 60.67
C ALA A 587 5.65 50.62 61.28
N ARG A 588 5.11 50.64 62.46
CA ARG A 588 4.50 49.48 63.12
C ARG A 588 3.24 49.02 62.39
N ALA A 589 2.34 49.95 62.07
CA ALA A 589 1.08 49.66 61.38
C ALA A 589 1.35 49.09 59.99
N THR A 590 2.37 49.59 59.24
CA THR A 590 2.82 49.12 57.97
C THR A 590 3.38 47.70 58.09
N THR A 591 4.18 47.41 59.16
CA THR A 591 4.70 46.04 59.37
C THR A 591 3.58 45.06 59.72
N GLU A 592 2.58 45.46 60.53
CA GLU A 592 1.41 44.62 60.83
C GLU A 592 0.55 44.36 59.59
N GLU A 593 0.37 45.37 58.73
CA GLU A 593 -0.32 45.21 57.44
C GLU A 593 0.44 44.30 56.49
N PHE A 594 1.76 44.46 56.39
CA PHE A 594 2.63 43.54 55.63
C PHE A 594 2.49 42.11 56.13
N MET A 595 2.62 41.85 57.42
CA MET A 595 2.51 40.51 58.01
C MET A 595 1.15 39.87 57.73
N ARG A 596 0.07 40.64 57.80
CA ARG A 596 -1.28 40.18 57.50
C ARG A 596 -1.38 39.77 56.01
N GLY A 597 -0.91 40.63 55.12
CA GLY A 597 -0.88 40.36 53.69
C GLY A 597 0.07 39.18 53.31
N PHE A 598 1.19 39.05 54.01
CA PHE A 598 2.12 37.95 53.87
C PHE A 598 1.47 36.61 54.26
N ASP A 599 0.81 36.55 55.42
CA ASP A 599 0.11 35.35 55.86
C ASP A 599 -1.08 34.99 54.96
N ASP A 600 -1.79 35.98 54.42
CA ASP A 600 -2.83 35.76 53.44
C ASP A 600 -2.30 35.17 52.14
N ASN A 601 -1.15 35.67 51.67
CA ASN A 601 -0.47 35.10 50.51
C ASN A 601 0.02 33.66 50.78
N LEU A 602 0.63 33.39 51.92
CA LEU A 602 1.03 32.04 52.30
C LEU A 602 -0.16 31.06 52.31
N ARG A 603 -1.32 31.49 52.87
CA ARG A 603 -2.54 30.66 52.87
C ARG A 603 -3.04 30.39 51.47
N LYS A 604 -3.17 31.43 50.62
CA LYS A 604 -3.60 31.27 49.22
C LYS A 604 -2.71 30.36 48.44
N HIS A 605 -1.40 30.47 48.58
CA HIS A 605 -0.46 29.62 47.90
C HIS A 605 -0.53 28.14 48.34
N LYS A 606 -0.80 27.90 49.64
CA LYS A 606 -0.99 26.54 50.15
C LYS A 606 -2.30 25.88 49.67
N SER A 607 -3.37 26.68 49.47
CA SER A 607 -4.71 26.15 49.26
C SER A 607 -5.22 26.28 47.84
N VAL A 608 -4.70 27.22 47.02
CA VAL A 608 -5.28 27.58 45.72
C VAL A 608 -4.27 27.39 44.59
N TYR A 609 -3.00 27.80 44.73
CA TYR A 609 -2.05 27.83 43.63
C TYR A 609 -1.20 26.55 43.56
N CYS A 610 -1.22 25.87 42.41
CA CYS A 610 -0.49 24.63 42.21
C CYS A 610 0.69 24.85 41.28
N ILE A 611 1.93 24.77 41.80
CA ILE A 611 3.17 24.72 41.01
C ILE A 611 3.80 23.34 41.21
N ARG A 612 3.65 22.44 40.26
CA ARG A 612 4.02 21.01 40.43
C ARG A 612 5.49 20.71 40.19
N ASP A 613 6.13 21.45 39.28
CA ASP A 613 7.55 21.19 38.93
C ASP A 613 8.47 21.67 40.06
N ALA A 614 9.39 20.78 40.48
CA ALA A 614 10.25 21.04 41.64
C ALA A 614 11.29 22.13 41.34
N ASP A 615 11.91 22.08 40.15
CA ASP A 615 12.94 23.04 39.73
C ASP A 615 12.30 24.45 39.58
N LEU A 616 11.10 24.49 39.03
CA LEU A 616 10.33 25.72 38.89
C LEU A 616 9.95 26.32 40.26
N ARG A 617 9.53 25.48 41.21
CA ARG A 617 9.21 25.91 42.58
C ARG A 617 10.42 26.53 43.28
N GLU A 618 11.56 25.86 43.22
CA GLU A 618 12.82 26.33 43.80
C GLU A 618 13.22 27.68 43.21
N GLN A 619 13.19 27.83 41.87
CA GLN A 619 13.53 29.08 41.20
C GLN A 619 12.56 30.22 41.58
N ILE A 620 11.25 29.94 41.64
CA ILE A 620 10.25 30.94 42.06
C ILE A 620 10.40 31.29 43.54
N GLY A 621 10.62 30.31 44.41
CA GLY A 621 10.84 30.52 45.82
C GLY A 621 12.05 31.44 46.11
N GLU A 622 13.17 31.16 45.44
CA GLU A 622 14.35 32.00 45.53
C GLU A 622 14.13 33.41 44.95
N ALA A 623 13.39 33.52 43.82
CA ALA A 623 13.11 34.80 43.21
C ALA A 623 12.21 35.66 44.12
N VAL A 624 11.18 35.06 44.73
CA VAL A 624 10.29 35.72 45.74
C VAL A 624 11.09 36.13 46.96
N ALA A 625 11.95 35.23 47.48
CA ALA A 625 12.79 35.54 48.63
C ALA A 625 13.73 36.72 48.35
N LYS A 626 14.36 36.75 47.18
CA LYS A 626 15.22 37.87 46.73
C LYS A 626 14.48 39.19 46.58
N ALA A 627 13.20 39.20 46.29
CA ALA A 627 12.39 40.42 46.19
C ALA A 627 11.85 40.91 47.54
N VAL A 628 11.35 39.98 48.37
CA VAL A 628 10.65 40.32 49.62
C VAL A 628 11.56 40.54 50.79
N VAL A 629 12.58 39.66 50.97
CA VAL A 629 13.48 39.69 52.17
C VAL A 629 14.30 40.95 52.27
N PRO A 630 14.97 41.44 51.19
CA PRO A 630 15.69 42.71 51.27
C PRO A 630 14.81 43.91 51.59
N ALA A 631 13.63 44.00 50.96
CA ALA A 631 12.66 45.07 51.24
C ALA A 631 12.21 45.04 52.70
N TYR A 632 11.91 43.86 53.24
CA TYR A 632 11.58 43.66 54.64
C TYR A 632 12.74 43.99 55.59
N ALA A 633 13.97 43.59 55.28
CA ALA A 633 15.14 43.86 56.07
C ALA A 633 15.55 45.33 56.07
N ALA A 634 15.33 46.07 54.98
CA ALA A 634 15.60 47.49 54.86
C ALA A 634 14.60 48.37 55.61
N PHE A 635 13.41 47.84 55.90
CA PHE A 635 12.37 48.61 56.59
C PHE A 635 12.67 48.78 58.10
N PRO A 636 12.54 49.97 58.69
CA PRO A 636 12.94 50.27 60.05
C PRO A 636 11.95 49.71 61.11
N HIS A 637 11.73 48.42 61.18
CA HIS A 637 10.89 47.74 62.15
C HIS A 637 11.66 47.29 63.39
N ALA A 638 13.00 47.28 63.34
CA ALA A 638 13.85 46.80 64.41
C ALA A 638 13.76 47.65 65.69
N ASN A 639 13.37 48.96 65.61
CA ASN A 639 13.28 49.81 66.73
C ASN A 639 11.84 49.93 67.32
N ALA A 640 10.84 49.30 66.75
CA ALA A 640 9.41 49.38 67.20
C ALA A 640 9.05 48.31 68.22
N GLY A 641 9.96 47.45 68.65
CA GLY A 641 9.70 46.29 69.51
C GLY A 641 9.95 46.42 70.99
N ALA A 642 10.36 47.58 71.46
CA ALA A 642 10.82 47.69 72.89
C ALA A 642 9.71 47.90 73.95
N SER A 643 8.43 48.14 73.55
CA SER A 643 7.42 48.48 74.58
C SER A 643 6.16 47.58 74.61
N ASP A 644 5.97 46.63 73.72
CA ASP A 644 4.75 45.83 73.72
C ASP A 644 5.01 44.44 73.14
N GLY A 645 5.48 43.53 73.93
CA GLY A 645 5.67 42.09 73.91
C GLY A 645 5.49 41.25 72.63
N ARG A 646 5.33 41.79 71.42
CA ARG A 646 5.28 41.06 70.12
C ARG A 646 6.41 41.50 69.24
N ALA A 647 7.47 40.67 69.23
CA ALA A 647 8.57 40.84 68.34
C ALA A 647 8.14 40.36 66.90
N PHE A 648 8.42 41.15 65.87
CA PHE A 648 8.26 40.74 64.47
C PHE A 648 9.31 39.68 64.12
N PRO A 649 9.00 38.71 63.21
CA PRO A 649 9.93 37.68 62.86
C PRO A 649 11.17 38.29 62.17
N PRO A 650 12.37 37.72 62.40
CA PRO A 650 13.58 38.21 61.73
C PRO A 650 13.53 37.89 60.21
N PRO A 651 14.29 38.62 59.36
CA PRO A 651 14.29 38.44 57.90
C PRO A 651 14.57 37.01 57.47
N ASP A 652 15.45 36.29 58.21
CA ASP A 652 15.75 34.87 57.92
C ASP A 652 14.57 33.95 58.15
N SER A 653 13.67 34.28 59.12
CA SER A 653 12.43 33.54 59.30
C SER A 653 11.44 33.77 58.17
N ILE A 654 11.33 34.99 57.62
CA ILE A 654 10.52 35.31 56.45
C ILE A 654 11.05 34.52 55.24
N ARG A 655 12.36 34.50 55.05
CA ARG A 655 13.00 33.69 54.00
C ARG A 655 12.69 32.20 54.18
N GLY A 656 12.82 31.69 55.39
CA GLY A 656 12.50 30.30 55.72
C GLY A 656 11.05 29.92 55.39
N LEU A 657 10.07 30.80 55.73
CA LEU A 657 8.66 30.57 55.44
C LEU A 657 8.37 30.58 53.93
N ILE A 658 9.01 31.48 53.17
CA ILE A 658 8.86 31.54 51.71
C ILE A 658 9.43 30.23 51.11
N LEU A 659 10.64 29.84 51.45
CA LEU A 659 11.25 28.61 50.91
C LEU A 659 10.45 27.36 51.32
N GLN A 660 9.98 27.29 52.57
CA GLN A 660 9.16 26.18 53.04
C GLN A 660 7.80 26.12 52.30
N LEU A 661 7.22 27.25 51.92
CA LEU A 661 5.98 27.30 51.13
C LEU A 661 6.15 26.55 49.81
N PHE A 662 7.29 26.73 49.13
CA PHE A 662 7.59 26.10 47.84
C PHE A 662 8.19 24.67 47.98
N ASP A 663 8.71 24.29 49.17
CA ASP A 663 9.21 22.93 49.48
C ASP A 663 8.06 21.97 49.89
N ALA A 664 7.01 22.42 50.52
CA ALA A 664 5.94 21.57 51.05
C ALA A 664 5.19 20.75 50.00
N GLY A 665 5.30 21.09 48.71
CA GLY A 665 4.80 20.28 47.59
C GLY A 665 5.65 19.05 47.23
N ARG A 666 6.75 18.81 47.95
CA ARG A 666 7.69 17.69 47.65
C ARG A 666 7.11 16.32 48.06
N GLU A 667 6.24 16.26 49.06
CA GLU A 667 5.66 15.00 49.54
C GLU A 667 4.48 14.51 48.71
N GLU A 668 3.67 15.39 48.12
CA GLU A 668 2.56 14.99 47.24
C GLU A 668 3.06 14.57 45.84
N GLY A 669 4.03 15.29 45.26
CA GLY A 669 4.62 14.95 43.96
C GLY A 669 5.43 13.65 43.96
N ARG A 670 5.98 13.25 45.12
CA ARG A 670 6.72 11.99 45.27
C ARG A 670 5.82 10.77 45.31
N LYS A 671 4.62 10.87 45.88
CA LYS A 671 3.61 9.81 45.89
C LYS A 671 3.01 9.55 44.50
N GLU A 672 2.87 10.58 43.66
CA GLU A 672 2.42 10.41 42.25
C GLU A 672 3.53 9.88 41.35
N ALA A 673 4.81 10.28 41.56
CA ALA A 673 5.95 9.79 40.75
C ALA A 673 6.36 8.34 41.08
N GLU A 674 6.21 7.90 42.33
CA GLU A 674 6.45 6.51 42.77
C GLU A 674 5.31 5.58 42.32
N GLY A 675 4.08 6.09 42.10
CA GLY A 675 2.96 5.38 41.47
C GLY A 675 3.13 5.14 39.98
N GLU A 676 3.85 5.99 39.25
CA GLU A 676 4.14 5.82 37.82
C GLU A 676 5.31 4.85 37.53
N GLY A 677 6.12 4.50 38.55
CA GLY A 677 7.33 3.67 38.40
C GLY A 677 7.11 2.15 38.50
N SER A 678 5.96 1.69 38.96
CA SER A 678 5.74 0.28 39.33
C SER A 678 4.61 -0.39 38.53
N SER A 679 4.66 -0.45 37.23
CA SER A 679 4.19 -1.59 36.46
C SER A 679 4.29 -1.34 34.95
N LYS A 680 5.05 -2.16 34.27
CA LYS A 680 5.04 -2.26 32.78
C LYS A 680 3.67 -2.69 32.23
N GLY A 681 2.79 -3.23 33.05
CA GLY A 681 1.44 -3.65 32.70
C GLY A 681 0.35 -2.56 32.86
N GLU A 682 0.60 -1.54 33.70
CA GLU A 682 -0.33 -0.42 33.90
C GLU A 682 -0.08 0.73 32.90
N ARG A 683 1.13 0.86 32.35
CA ARG A 683 1.42 1.84 31.28
C ARG A 683 0.58 1.63 30.03
N GLU A 684 0.24 0.37 29.73
CA GLU A 684 -0.62 0.04 28.60
C GLU A 684 -2.11 0.30 28.90
N ARG A 685 -2.55 0.13 30.13
CA ARG A 685 -3.91 0.47 30.59
C ARG A 685 -4.12 1.98 30.77
N HIS A 686 -3.11 2.73 31.21
CA HIS A 686 -3.19 4.19 31.34
C HIS A 686 -3.11 4.90 29.98
N ARG A 687 -2.39 4.34 29.00
CA ARG A 687 -2.42 4.77 27.61
C ARG A 687 -3.86 4.67 27.04
N ARG A 688 -4.54 3.56 27.32
CA ARG A 688 -5.94 3.32 26.92
C ARG A 688 -6.94 4.24 27.65
N ARG A 689 -6.69 4.60 28.91
CA ARG A 689 -7.61 5.42 29.73
C ARG A 689 -7.49 6.92 29.44
N ALA A 690 -6.35 7.41 28.98
CA ALA A 690 -6.20 8.79 28.50
C ALA A 690 -6.86 8.99 27.13
N GLU A 691 -6.95 7.93 26.33
CA GLU A 691 -7.62 7.93 25.02
C GLU A 691 -9.15 7.91 25.12
N GLY A 692 -9.73 7.28 26.17
CA GLY A 692 -11.19 7.15 26.37
C GLY A 692 -11.91 8.36 26.99
N SER A 693 -11.20 9.37 27.51
CA SER A 693 -11.83 10.47 28.27
C SER A 693 -12.38 11.62 27.41
N TRP A 694 -12.21 11.57 26.09
CA TRP A 694 -12.68 12.62 25.18
C TRP A 694 -13.97 12.28 24.41
N SER A 695 -14.51 11.06 24.55
CA SER A 695 -15.66 10.60 23.77
C SER A 695 -17.02 10.64 24.47
N SER A 696 -17.13 11.10 25.70
CA SER A 696 -18.40 11.09 26.39
C SER A 696 -18.81 12.45 27.00
N GLU A 697 -19.20 13.39 26.14
CA GLU A 697 -20.19 14.41 26.47
C GLU A 697 -20.60 15.18 25.19
N ALA A 698 -21.41 14.52 24.36
CA ALA A 698 -22.28 15.22 23.43
C ALA A 698 -23.62 15.47 24.16
N PRO A 699 -24.12 16.71 24.21
CA PRO A 699 -25.42 16.97 24.87
C PRO A 699 -26.54 16.34 24.06
N SER A 700 -27.30 15.42 24.65
CA SER A 700 -28.50 14.82 24.10
C SER A 700 -29.52 15.93 23.74
N ARG A 701 -29.74 16.13 22.43
CA ARG A 701 -30.88 16.90 21.93
C ARG A 701 -32.17 16.17 22.34
N ARG A 702 -32.91 16.72 23.29
CA ARG A 702 -34.32 16.37 23.56
C ARG A 702 -35.09 16.50 22.25
N LYS A 703 -35.55 15.38 21.70
CA LYS A 703 -36.61 15.35 20.69
C LYS A 703 -37.91 15.72 21.36
N SER A 704 -38.41 16.92 21.12
CA SER A 704 -39.79 17.28 21.32
C SER A 704 -40.65 16.52 20.29
N GLN A 705 -41.53 15.65 20.78
CA GLN A 705 -42.63 15.08 19.99
C GLN A 705 -43.62 16.17 19.60
N PRO A 706 -44.14 16.20 18.36
CA PRO A 706 -45.36 16.89 18.06
C PRO A 706 -46.55 15.95 18.30
N ASN A 707 -47.48 16.39 19.18
CA ASN A 707 -48.83 15.90 19.23
C ASN A 707 -49.54 16.21 17.91
N LYS A 708 -49.96 15.24 17.18
CA LYS A 708 -51.29 14.89 16.64
C LYS A 708 -51.17 13.85 15.58
#